data_baa65dae72bcd5a2618a93df8406033c
#
_entry.id   baa65dae72bcd5a2618a93df8406033c
#
_cell.length_a   1.000
_cell.length_b   1.000
_cell.length_c   1.000
_cell.angle_alpha   90.00
_cell.angle_beta   90.00
_cell.angle_gamma   90.00
#
_symmetry.space_group_name_H-M   'P 1'
#
loop_
_entity.id
_entity.type
_entity.pdbx_description
1 polymer ?
#
loop_
_entity_poly.entity_id
_entity_poly.type
_entity_poly.pdbx_seq_one_letter_code
_entity_poly.pdbx_strand_id
1 'polypeptide(L)'
;MKKNQISTAIKFAMGVSAFAAFMPLAGVAFAQDDSADVDEVIVTGSRIKRTTNTDSQSIITITAEDMKISGDVSVADALRSSTLNSLGSFRESSGSSAQSNATVNLRGAGASRTLVLINGRRTVGSPSLGGGGTVNLNLIPFSFVDRLEIIADGASAVYGSDAVAGVVNVILKSGYDGMTFTARHGDRSKDDGSEQSFSLLVGASGDRSSVTFGLEHDSRDEIYDKDRSYTAARYSDLNGDGAIEGYAETEGVSVYGYTLINPNYVDGTAFDYNDRSTWEITPGENCVDDGSFVGEMKADSAFGVPDIGYYCGYAYANVSANRASMERTNAWVSSTFELTDEIELFADAVLSNSESFGRYAPPAAPGSALASDPRNPYGEAVRGYFRWVDIGTRDNVVNDTLTDINIGLRGNLTDSVSYETYYTYSDYRSSSIGMYYLSYGGFAENVAEDITDYETYVDNLKTTTLNDDRMNIQKVFFGAQWDMFEMDGGTAASYFAIESFDVKYAALVDAQSEAGLVGGSAGNSATGKRSVTALSAEAIFPVNDWLEIDAAIRYDDYDDFGKATSPRIGATFTMIPKLTLKASYGQGFRAPDLSDLYGATSFSAETATDYYGCEQVGTSEADCTGRQFSTYIGSNPDLGAEESETLSLGGTYEFLDGWFFSANFFSLTLKNAVEYVSAQDMLNVDYNTGGNNPAVDRSGTETIIYAGYQNAVSDVDRESFDFALNGSFDTDDFGSFMVSGSSTYYTKYETESIFGSGELVDAAGTLGFPEWRTNGALRWTMGDWSASWSADYIGESTSSVSDTKYKGYSTQNLAVSYDLSDMGVVRVGANNIGNKDPLLDKFGSQVDEDQYGLTGRVIFLEYSIEM
;
A
#
# COMPACT_ATOMS: atom_id res chain seq x y z
N MET A 1 -15.55 -2.70 -25.70
CA MET A 1 -14.65 -2.02 -24.79
C MET A 1 -14.19 -0.64 -25.29
N LYS A 2 -13.66 -0.46 -26.50
CA LYS A 2 -13.17 0.87 -26.98
C LYS A 2 -14.17 2.05 -26.98
N LYS A 3 -15.46 1.81 -26.99
CA LYS A 3 -16.49 2.89 -27.03
C LYS A 3 -16.77 3.56 -25.67
N ASN A 4 -16.47 2.87 -24.55
CA ASN A 4 -16.69 3.44 -23.22
C ASN A 4 -15.51 4.33 -22.75
N GLN A 5 -14.29 4.03 -23.18
CA GLN A 5 -13.10 4.81 -22.83
C GLN A 5 -13.18 6.26 -23.35
N ILE A 6 -13.64 6.44 -24.59
CA ILE A 6 -13.84 7.78 -25.17
C ILE A 6 -14.94 8.56 -24.39
N SER A 7 -15.98 7.86 -23.91
CA SER A 7 -17.04 8.47 -23.12
C SER A 7 -16.58 8.92 -21.75
N THR A 8 -15.69 8.18 -21.08
CA THR A 8 -15.16 8.53 -19.77
C THR A 8 -14.17 9.68 -19.88
N ALA A 9 -13.26 9.63 -20.86
CA ALA A 9 -12.34 10.74 -21.15
C ALA A 9 -13.06 12.03 -21.52
N ILE A 10 -14.16 11.96 -22.29
CA ILE A 10 -14.98 13.12 -22.65
C ILE A 10 -15.72 13.68 -21.42
N LYS A 11 -16.24 12.83 -20.52
CA LYS A 11 -16.87 13.27 -19.27
C LYS A 11 -15.86 13.90 -18.32
N PHE A 12 -14.66 13.35 -18.26
CA PHE A 12 -13.54 13.88 -17.48
C PHE A 12 -13.11 15.25 -18.05
N ALA A 13 -12.90 15.36 -19.36
CA ALA A 13 -12.58 16.61 -20.04
C ALA A 13 -13.69 17.67 -19.90
N MET A 14 -14.97 17.28 -19.89
CA MET A 14 -16.09 18.21 -19.64
C MET A 14 -16.17 18.67 -18.19
N GLY A 15 -15.77 17.85 -17.21
CA GLY A 15 -15.65 18.24 -15.80
C GLY A 15 -14.56 19.28 -15.59
N VAL A 16 -13.40 19.09 -16.21
CA VAL A 16 -12.26 20.02 -16.20
C VAL A 16 -12.62 21.33 -16.92
N SER A 17 -13.34 21.26 -18.06
CA SER A 17 -13.80 22.44 -18.80
C SER A 17 -14.79 23.30 -18.02
N ALA A 18 -15.59 22.71 -17.12
CA ALA A 18 -16.51 23.45 -16.26
C ALA A 18 -15.77 24.23 -15.16
N PHE A 19 -14.63 23.72 -14.70
CA PHE A 19 -13.79 24.41 -13.71
C PHE A 19 -13.02 25.58 -14.36
N ALA A 20 -12.50 25.40 -15.58
CA ALA A 20 -11.83 26.46 -16.35
C ALA A 20 -12.76 27.61 -16.79
N ALA A 21 -14.08 27.38 -16.89
CA ALA A 21 -15.05 28.38 -17.32
C ALA A 21 -15.39 29.45 -16.25
N PHE A 22 -14.91 29.24 -14.99
CA PHE A 22 -15.12 30.23 -13.91
C PHE A 22 -13.93 31.19 -13.70
N MET A 23 -12.86 31.08 -14.50
CA MET A 23 -11.72 32.00 -14.42
C MET A 23 -11.89 33.16 -15.39
N PRO A 24 -11.74 34.44 -14.97
CA PRO A 24 -11.73 35.56 -15.88
C PRO A 24 -10.46 35.49 -16.74
N LEU A 25 -10.62 35.35 -18.04
CA LEU A 25 -9.56 35.49 -19.04
C LEU A 25 -9.06 36.96 -19.05
N ALA A 26 -8.07 37.23 -18.17
CA ALA A 26 -7.27 38.44 -18.29
C ALA A 26 -6.19 38.19 -19.35
N GLY A 27 -6.14 39.06 -20.36
CA GLY A 27 -5.18 38.93 -21.45
C GLY A 27 -3.75 39.03 -20.95
N VAL A 28 -2.97 38.01 -21.18
CA VAL A 28 -1.59 37.88 -20.79
C VAL A 28 -0.71 38.64 -21.77
N ALA A 29 -0.02 39.67 -21.27
CA ALA A 29 1.10 40.30 -21.97
C ALA A 29 2.40 39.75 -21.41
N PHE A 30 3.21 39.09 -22.22
CA PHE A 30 4.51 38.56 -21.82
C PHE A 30 5.49 39.70 -21.53
N ALA A 31 6.00 39.75 -20.31
CA ALA A 31 7.16 40.54 -19.94
C ALA A 31 8.08 39.63 -19.14
N GLN A 32 9.30 39.48 -19.62
CA GLN A 32 10.39 38.77 -18.97
C GLN A 32 11.10 39.75 -18.05
N ASP A 33 11.11 39.48 -16.74
CA ASP A 33 11.95 40.22 -15.81
C ASP A 33 12.56 39.25 -14.79
N ASP A 34 13.90 39.17 -14.80
CA ASP A 34 14.74 38.40 -13.91
C ASP A 34 14.87 39.13 -12.56
N SER A 35 14.05 38.81 -11.61
CA SER A 35 14.34 39.07 -10.20
C SER A 35 14.00 37.84 -9.37
N ALA A 36 15.01 37.07 -9.01
CA ALA A 36 14.87 35.98 -8.04
C ALA A 36 14.50 36.59 -6.68
N ASP A 37 13.20 36.63 -6.39
CA ASP A 37 12.73 36.68 -5.01
C ASP A 37 13.03 35.32 -4.36
N VAL A 38 13.65 35.36 -3.17
CA VAL A 38 13.86 34.15 -2.37
C VAL A 38 12.48 33.69 -1.90
N ASP A 39 11.90 32.74 -2.59
CA ASP A 39 10.61 32.15 -2.23
C ASP A 39 10.68 31.64 -0.78
N GLU A 40 9.68 32.06 0.00
CA GLU A 40 9.48 31.64 1.38
C GLU A 40 9.11 30.16 1.41
N VAL A 41 10.11 29.29 1.63
CA VAL A 41 9.92 27.83 1.61
C VAL A 41 9.11 27.42 2.84
N ILE A 42 7.88 26.99 2.64
CA ILE A 42 7.11 26.30 3.67
C ILE A 42 7.72 24.90 3.83
N VAL A 43 8.45 24.68 4.90
CA VAL A 43 9.06 23.40 5.21
C VAL A 43 8.04 22.53 5.95
N THR A 44 7.82 21.29 5.50
CA THR A 44 6.99 20.31 6.20
C THR A 44 7.54 20.09 7.62
N GLY A 45 6.67 19.94 8.62
CA GLY A 45 7.06 19.73 10.03
C GLY A 45 6.64 20.83 10.97
N SER A 46 6.51 22.05 10.47
CA SER A 46 5.97 23.21 11.18
C SER A 46 5.00 23.96 10.27
N ARG A 47 4.02 24.62 10.85
CA ARG A 47 3.16 25.56 10.13
C ARG A 47 3.70 27.00 10.19
N ILE A 48 4.75 27.23 10.98
CA ILE A 48 5.43 28.52 11.04
C ILE A 48 6.32 28.64 9.82
N LYS A 49 6.08 29.64 8.98
CA LYS A 49 6.90 29.95 7.81
C LYS A 49 8.29 30.40 8.22
N ARG A 50 9.32 29.88 7.58
CA ARG A 50 10.72 30.17 7.88
C ARG A 50 11.51 30.42 6.59
N THR A 51 12.52 31.26 6.68
CA THR A 51 13.50 31.49 5.62
C THR A 51 14.71 30.55 5.67
N THR A 52 14.84 29.75 6.75
CA THR A 52 15.93 28.81 6.97
C THR A 52 15.42 27.44 7.44
N ASN A 53 16.03 26.37 6.94
CA ASN A 53 15.70 24.99 7.37
C ASN A 53 16.37 24.66 8.71
N THR A 54 15.85 25.26 9.80
CA THR A 54 16.33 25.06 11.18
C THR A 54 15.41 24.17 12.03
N ASP A 55 14.47 23.46 11.42
CA ASP A 55 13.53 22.58 12.13
C ASP A 55 14.28 21.53 12.95
N SER A 56 13.81 21.28 14.18
CA SER A 56 14.34 20.23 15.06
C SER A 56 14.04 18.81 14.54
N GLN A 57 13.05 18.66 13.68
CA GLN A 57 12.74 17.40 13.02
C GLN A 57 13.67 17.12 11.85
N SER A 58 13.91 15.84 11.58
CA SER A 58 14.67 15.39 10.42
C SER A 58 13.74 15.29 9.21
N ILE A 59 13.99 16.13 8.20
CA ILE A 59 13.24 16.13 6.95
C ILE A 59 14.13 15.58 5.85
N ILE A 60 13.64 14.57 5.14
CA ILE A 60 14.29 14.00 3.95
C ILE A 60 13.51 14.48 2.74
N THR A 61 14.20 15.10 1.81
CA THR A 61 13.62 15.57 0.54
C THR A 61 14.08 14.67 -0.59
N ILE A 62 13.12 14.17 -1.39
CA ILE A 62 13.36 13.45 -2.63
C ILE A 62 12.83 14.34 -3.75
N THR A 63 13.71 14.91 -4.54
CA THR A 63 13.36 15.83 -5.63
C THR A 63 12.84 15.10 -6.87
N ALA A 64 12.16 15.80 -7.77
CA ALA A 64 11.78 15.27 -9.08
C ALA A 64 12.98 14.70 -9.86
N GLU A 65 14.16 15.30 -9.67
CA GLU A 65 15.39 14.83 -10.30
C GLU A 65 15.90 13.53 -9.67
N ASP A 66 15.84 13.39 -8.34
CA ASP A 66 16.20 12.14 -7.64
C ASP A 66 15.31 10.99 -8.10
N MET A 67 14.01 11.22 -8.26
CA MET A 67 13.06 10.24 -8.77
C MET A 67 13.39 9.82 -10.22
N LYS A 68 13.77 10.78 -11.06
CA LYS A 68 14.26 10.47 -12.41
C LYS A 68 15.54 9.63 -12.37
N ILE A 69 16.52 9.96 -11.52
CA ILE A 69 17.77 9.21 -11.37
C ILE A 69 17.47 7.77 -10.96
N SER A 70 16.57 7.56 -10.02
CA SER A 70 16.16 6.23 -9.55
C SER A 70 15.36 5.45 -10.61
N GLY A 71 14.80 6.14 -11.61
CA GLY A 71 13.99 5.52 -12.68
C GLY A 71 12.57 5.18 -12.21
N ASP A 72 12.10 5.87 -11.17
CA ASP A 72 10.76 5.71 -10.62
C ASP A 72 9.69 6.15 -11.62
N VAL A 73 8.53 5.51 -11.57
CA VAL A 73 7.39 5.77 -12.46
C VAL A 73 6.10 6.09 -11.70
N SER A 74 6.16 6.10 -10.37
CA SER A 74 5.06 6.49 -9.50
C SER A 74 5.59 7.04 -8.18
N VAL A 75 4.72 7.75 -7.44
CA VAL A 75 5.03 8.20 -6.05
C VAL A 75 5.31 7.01 -5.15
N ALA A 76 4.60 5.91 -5.35
CA ALA A 76 4.79 4.67 -4.60
C ALA A 76 6.19 4.07 -4.84
N ASP A 77 6.69 4.08 -6.08
CA ASP A 77 8.02 3.56 -6.39
C ASP A 77 9.12 4.42 -5.74
N ALA A 78 8.99 5.76 -5.84
CA ALA A 78 9.93 6.68 -5.21
C ALA A 78 10.01 6.48 -3.67
N LEU A 79 8.86 6.28 -3.02
CA LEU A 79 8.83 6.01 -1.58
C LEU A 79 9.33 4.62 -1.21
N ARG A 80 9.14 3.60 -2.08
CA ARG A 80 9.71 2.26 -1.86
C ARG A 80 11.23 2.24 -1.97
N SER A 81 11.81 3.11 -2.79
CA SER A 81 13.25 3.31 -2.86
C SER A 81 13.81 4.02 -1.61
N SER A 82 12.97 4.67 -0.81
CA SER A 82 13.39 5.28 0.45
C SER A 82 13.77 4.23 1.48
N THR A 83 14.89 4.45 2.17
CA THR A 83 15.36 3.57 3.24
C THR A 83 14.44 3.58 4.45
N LEU A 84 13.62 4.62 4.63
CA LEU A 84 12.61 4.69 5.69
C LEU A 84 11.42 3.75 5.47
N ASN A 85 11.19 3.30 4.23
CA ASN A 85 10.21 2.25 3.89
C ASN A 85 10.88 0.85 3.88
N SER A 86 11.68 0.57 4.89
CA SER A 86 12.61 -0.58 4.95
C SER A 86 11.91 -1.93 4.91
N LEU A 87 10.71 -2.04 5.48
CA LEU A 87 9.94 -3.28 5.54
C LEU A 87 8.97 -3.43 4.36
N GLY A 88 9.10 -2.57 3.36
CA GLY A 88 8.21 -2.57 2.22
C GLY A 88 6.84 -1.96 2.51
N SER A 89 5.98 -2.02 1.53
CA SER A 89 4.62 -1.49 1.60
C SER A 89 3.74 -2.14 0.55
N PHE A 90 2.44 -2.18 0.83
CA PHE A 90 1.46 -2.79 -0.05
C PHE A 90 1.60 -2.31 -1.50
N ARG A 91 1.58 -3.26 -2.42
CA ARG A 91 1.66 -3.05 -3.87
C ARG A 91 0.37 -3.49 -4.53
N GLU A 92 0.24 -3.09 -5.78
CA GLU A 92 -0.82 -3.57 -6.64
C GLU A 92 -0.71 -5.08 -6.81
N SER A 93 -1.67 -5.80 -6.26
CA SER A 93 -1.76 -7.25 -6.33
C SER A 93 -3.05 -7.67 -7.03
N SER A 94 -3.01 -8.78 -7.75
CA SER A 94 -4.17 -9.26 -8.48
C SER A 94 -5.24 -9.83 -7.55
N GLY A 95 -6.51 -9.60 -7.88
CA GLY A 95 -7.64 -10.39 -7.38
C GLY A 95 -8.28 -9.94 -6.07
N SER A 96 -7.90 -8.79 -5.51
CA SER A 96 -8.58 -8.20 -4.36
C SER A 96 -9.31 -6.90 -4.73
N SER A 97 -10.20 -6.41 -3.85
CA SER A 97 -10.80 -5.08 -4.02
C SER A 97 -9.77 -3.96 -3.90
N ALA A 98 -8.64 -4.21 -3.25
CA ALA A 98 -7.54 -3.28 -3.09
C ALA A 98 -6.45 -3.44 -4.16
N GLN A 99 -6.68 -4.19 -5.24
CA GLN A 99 -5.66 -4.55 -6.24
C GLN A 99 -4.98 -3.37 -6.95
N SER A 100 -5.62 -2.21 -7.00
CA SER A 100 -5.12 -0.96 -7.59
C SER A 100 -4.33 -0.09 -6.61
N ASN A 101 -4.27 -0.48 -5.32
CA ASN A 101 -3.68 0.36 -4.30
C ASN A 101 -2.17 0.17 -4.17
N ALA A 102 -1.50 1.26 -3.82
CA ALA A 102 -0.12 1.26 -3.37
C ALA A 102 0.03 2.22 -2.19
N THR A 103 0.76 1.79 -1.16
CA THR A 103 0.89 2.54 0.08
C THR A 103 2.35 2.87 0.40
N VAL A 104 2.56 3.63 1.47
CA VAL A 104 3.86 3.80 2.13
C VAL A 104 3.74 3.35 3.58
N ASN A 105 4.81 2.77 4.10
CA ASN A 105 4.89 2.25 5.46
C ASN A 105 6.22 2.70 6.09
N LEU A 106 6.23 3.90 6.64
CA LEU A 106 7.45 4.42 7.26
C LEU A 106 7.81 3.60 8.49
N ARG A 107 9.08 3.19 8.54
CA ARG A 107 9.69 2.43 9.65
C ARG A 107 8.97 1.12 10.00
N GLY A 108 8.18 0.59 9.07
CA GLY A 108 7.42 -0.63 9.32
C GLY A 108 6.34 -0.48 10.40
N ALA A 109 5.96 0.74 10.74
CA ALA A 109 4.94 0.97 11.77
C ALA A 109 3.51 0.65 11.30
N GLY A 110 3.32 0.47 10.00
CA GLY A 110 2.03 0.28 9.35
C GLY A 110 1.66 1.48 8.48
N ALA A 111 1.03 1.22 7.33
CA ALA A 111 0.64 2.28 6.40
C ALA A 111 -0.40 3.25 7.01
N SER A 112 -1.25 2.78 7.90
CA SER A 112 -2.23 3.60 8.63
C SER A 112 -1.61 4.53 9.69
N ARG A 113 -0.33 4.32 10.03
CA ARG A 113 0.45 5.16 10.96
C ARG A 113 1.41 6.11 10.25
N THR A 114 1.30 6.19 8.91
CA THR A 114 2.04 7.10 8.03
C THR A 114 1.08 8.08 7.38
N LEU A 115 1.12 9.34 7.78
CA LEU A 115 0.26 10.35 7.19
C LEU A 115 0.78 10.81 5.84
N VAL A 116 -0.07 10.78 4.81
CA VAL A 116 0.23 11.35 3.49
C VAL A 116 -0.53 12.65 3.28
N LEU A 117 0.19 13.67 2.83
CA LEU A 117 -0.32 15.00 2.52
C LEU A 117 -0.10 15.33 1.04
N ILE A 118 -0.95 16.16 0.47
CA ILE A 118 -0.74 16.82 -0.83
C ILE A 118 -0.66 18.32 -0.55
N ASN A 119 0.48 18.94 -0.90
CA ASN A 119 0.74 20.36 -0.63
C ASN A 119 0.44 20.78 0.82
N GLY A 120 0.87 19.96 1.80
CA GLY A 120 0.69 20.20 3.23
C GLY A 120 -0.72 19.98 3.77
N ARG A 121 -1.67 19.46 2.96
CA ARG A 121 -3.06 19.23 3.32
C ARG A 121 -3.40 17.74 3.28
N ARG A 122 -4.17 17.28 4.29
CA ARG A 122 -4.64 15.89 4.39
C ARG A 122 -5.59 15.59 3.25
N THR A 123 -5.31 14.52 2.50
CA THR A 123 -6.20 13.91 1.52
C THR A 123 -6.95 12.71 2.13
N VAL A 124 -7.96 12.22 1.43
CA VAL A 124 -8.76 11.08 1.86
C VAL A 124 -7.99 9.75 1.70
N GLY A 125 -8.12 8.84 2.67
CA GLY A 125 -7.60 7.49 2.59
C GLY A 125 -8.41 6.57 1.68
N SER A 126 -7.86 5.41 1.35
CA SER A 126 -8.52 4.41 0.53
C SER A 126 -9.62 3.67 1.31
N PRO A 127 -10.86 3.66 0.83
CA PRO A 127 -11.93 2.92 1.49
C PRO A 127 -11.71 1.40 1.44
N SER A 128 -11.04 0.88 0.41
CA SER A 128 -10.72 -0.55 0.27
C SER A 128 -9.60 -1.03 1.20
N LEU A 129 -8.88 -0.12 1.84
CA LEU A 129 -7.84 -0.41 2.83
C LEU A 129 -8.27 -0.06 4.26
N GLY A 130 -9.54 -0.20 4.57
CA GLY A 130 -10.06 -0.07 5.93
C GLY A 130 -10.66 1.30 6.29
N GLY A 131 -10.75 2.24 5.35
CA GLY A 131 -11.45 3.52 5.59
C GLY A 131 -10.82 4.42 6.64
N GLY A 132 -9.50 4.32 6.81
CA GLY A 132 -8.69 5.14 7.71
C GLY A 132 -7.79 6.12 6.97
N GLY A 133 -6.62 6.42 7.55
CA GLY A 133 -5.63 7.35 7.01
C GLY A 133 -4.78 6.82 5.86
N THR A 134 -4.90 5.55 5.48
CA THR A 134 -4.06 4.91 4.46
C THR A 134 -4.39 5.41 3.05
N VAL A 135 -3.50 6.18 2.46
CA VAL A 135 -3.69 6.80 1.13
C VAL A 135 -3.21 5.89 0.02
N ASN A 136 -3.99 5.82 -1.08
CA ASN A 136 -3.56 5.18 -2.32
C ASN A 136 -2.66 6.12 -3.12
N LEU A 137 -1.36 5.87 -3.13
CA LEU A 137 -0.35 6.69 -3.81
C LEU A 137 -0.48 6.66 -5.34
N ASN A 138 -1.15 5.66 -5.90
CA ASN A 138 -1.37 5.57 -7.34
C ASN A 138 -2.33 6.63 -7.89
N LEU A 139 -3.10 7.29 -7.03
CA LEU A 139 -4.01 8.38 -7.42
C LEU A 139 -3.36 9.77 -7.32
N ILE A 140 -2.06 9.84 -6.97
CA ILE A 140 -1.30 11.09 -6.94
C ILE A 140 -0.56 11.24 -8.28
N PRO A 141 -0.71 12.39 -8.99
CA PRO A 141 -0.12 12.59 -10.31
C PRO A 141 1.40 12.74 -10.23
N PHE A 142 2.13 11.68 -10.58
CA PHE A 142 3.58 11.58 -10.43
C PHE A 142 4.37 12.58 -11.28
N SER A 143 3.97 12.81 -12.53
CA SER A 143 4.67 13.72 -13.46
C SER A 143 4.69 15.18 -12.99
N PHE A 144 3.80 15.53 -12.06
CA PHE A 144 3.68 16.88 -11.54
C PHE A 144 4.21 17.04 -10.13
N VAL A 145 4.81 16.00 -9.58
CA VAL A 145 5.52 16.09 -8.30
C VAL A 145 6.76 16.95 -8.49
N ASP A 146 6.90 17.97 -7.66
CA ASP A 146 8.10 18.78 -7.55
C ASP A 146 9.11 18.10 -6.63
N ARG A 147 8.63 17.66 -5.48
CA ARG A 147 9.41 16.91 -4.49
C ARG A 147 8.51 16.18 -3.50
N LEU A 148 9.09 15.19 -2.85
CA LEU A 148 8.52 14.52 -1.68
C LEU A 148 9.30 14.99 -0.45
N GLU A 149 8.60 15.43 0.58
CA GLU A 149 9.18 15.77 1.88
C GLU A 149 8.73 14.73 2.91
N ILE A 150 9.67 14.02 3.51
CA ILE A 150 9.40 12.97 4.49
C ILE A 150 9.88 13.46 5.85
N ILE A 151 8.94 13.66 6.79
CA ILE A 151 9.27 13.83 8.20
C ILE A 151 9.44 12.43 8.79
N ALA A 152 10.65 12.13 9.16
CA ALA A 152 11.03 10.84 9.71
C ALA A 152 10.84 10.74 11.23
N ASP A 153 9.91 11.50 11.78
CA ASP A 153 9.65 11.68 13.21
C ASP A 153 8.15 11.79 13.47
N GLY A 154 7.68 11.54 14.71
CA GLY A 154 6.29 11.72 15.07
C GLY A 154 5.86 13.19 14.90
N ALA A 155 4.79 13.44 14.17
CA ALA A 155 4.32 14.78 13.84
C ALA A 155 2.83 15.00 14.22
N SER A 156 2.29 14.18 15.12
CA SER A 156 0.90 14.30 15.57
C SER A 156 0.58 15.62 16.25
N ALA A 157 1.59 16.30 16.86
CA ALA A 157 1.44 17.62 17.45
C ALA A 157 1.10 18.74 16.44
N VAL A 158 1.38 18.51 15.14
CA VAL A 158 1.10 19.45 14.05
C VAL A 158 -0.08 18.97 13.21
N TYR A 159 -0.09 17.69 12.84
CA TYR A 159 -1.00 17.13 11.84
C TYR A 159 -2.11 16.23 12.41
N GLY A 160 -2.05 15.89 13.72
CA GLY A 160 -3.03 15.05 14.41
C GLY A 160 -2.85 13.54 14.16
N SER A 161 -3.95 12.80 14.15
CA SER A 161 -3.98 11.35 13.94
C SER A 161 -3.20 10.92 12.70
N ASP A 162 -2.67 9.71 12.72
CA ASP A 162 -1.97 8.99 11.64
C ASP A 162 -0.51 9.44 11.40
N ALA A 163 -0.08 10.60 11.95
CA ALA A 163 1.30 11.08 11.89
C ALA A 163 2.18 10.48 13.00
N VAL A 164 2.06 9.18 13.24
CA VAL A 164 2.73 8.44 14.33
C VAL A 164 4.17 8.07 13.94
N ALA A 165 4.34 7.41 12.80
CA ALA A 165 5.64 6.98 12.29
C ALA A 165 6.34 8.05 11.44
N GLY A 166 5.58 9.04 11.00
CA GLY A 166 6.05 10.12 10.17
C GLY A 166 4.99 10.67 9.22
N VAL A 167 5.41 11.61 8.41
CA VAL A 167 4.57 12.26 7.40
C VAL A 167 5.27 12.24 6.04
N VAL A 168 4.53 11.93 5.00
CA VAL A 168 4.95 12.11 3.59
C VAL A 168 4.14 13.24 3.01
N ASN A 169 4.77 14.34 2.66
CA ASN A 169 4.13 15.46 1.98
C ASN A 169 4.54 15.48 0.52
N VAL A 170 3.58 15.28 -0.36
CA VAL A 170 3.78 15.34 -1.81
C VAL A 170 3.54 16.78 -2.25
N ILE A 171 4.61 17.45 -2.64
CA ILE A 171 4.55 18.81 -3.18
C ILE A 171 4.39 18.73 -4.69
N LEU A 172 3.31 19.30 -5.20
CA LEU A 172 3.02 19.39 -6.63
C LEU A 172 3.45 20.74 -7.19
N LYS A 173 3.90 20.73 -8.44
CA LYS A 173 4.34 21.93 -9.17
C LYS A 173 3.22 22.97 -9.24
N SER A 174 3.54 24.18 -8.87
CA SER A 174 2.65 25.36 -8.94
C SER A 174 3.43 26.56 -9.47
N GLY A 175 2.73 27.62 -9.92
CA GLY A 175 3.42 28.81 -10.45
C GLY A 175 4.25 28.54 -11.72
N TYR A 176 4.00 27.45 -12.41
CA TYR A 176 4.72 27.06 -13.62
C TYR A 176 4.40 28.03 -14.77
N ASP A 177 5.43 28.40 -15.54
CA ASP A 177 5.28 29.23 -16.74
C ASP A 177 5.90 28.51 -17.95
N GLY A 178 5.08 28.24 -18.98
CA GLY A 178 5.48 27.48 -20.15
C GLY A 178 4.66 26.21 -20.36
N MET A 179 5.20 25.29 -21.16
CA MET A 179 4.59 23.99 -21.45
C MET A 179 5.66 22.90 -21.48
N THR A 180 5.44 21.82 -20.72
CA THR A 180 6.26 20.60 -20.77
C THR A 180 5.41 19.43 -21.25
N PHE A 181 5.88 18.71 -22.24
CA PHE A 181 5.33 17.43 -22.67
C PHE A 181 6.35 16.32 -22.43
N THR A 182 5.93 15.20 -21.84
CA THR A 182 6.78 14.02 -21.65
C THR A 182 6.04 12.78 -22.15
N ALA A 183 6.75 11.89 -22.84
CA ALA A 183 6.27 10.58 -23.25
C ALA A 183 7.33 9.51 -22.91
N ARG A 184 6.91 8.41 -22.31
CA ARG A 184 7.77 7.29 -21.94
C ARG A 184 7.14 5.97 -22.39
N HIS A 185 7.98 5.07 -22.89
CA HIS A 185 7.62 3.68 -23.18
C HIS A 185 8.71 2.76 -22.64
N GLY A 186 8.31 1.71 -21.94
CA GLY A 186 9.19 0.71 -21.37
C GLY A 186 8.70 -0.71 -21.68
N ASP A 187 9.62 -1.57 -22.11
CA ASP A 187 9.36 -2.98 -22.36
C ASP A 187 10.01 -3.87 -21.30
N ARG A 188 9.27 -4.86 -20.81
CA ARG A 188 9.80 -5.86 -19.89
C ARG A 188 10.65 -6.88 -20.65
N SER A 189 11.84 -7.20 -20.13
CA SER A 189 12.77 -8.14 -20.77
C SER A 189 12.29 -9.59 -20.83
N LYS A 190 11.17 -9.90 -20.18
CA LYS A 190 10.56 -11.25 -20.19
C LYS A 190 9.44 -11.40 -21.23
N ASP A 191 9.27 -10.39 -22.10
CA ASP A 191 8.24 -10.32 -23.15
C ASP A 191 6.81 -10.50 -22.63
N ASP A 192 6.54 -10.06 -21.41
CA ASP A 192 5.28 -10.23 -20.68
C ASP A 192 4.54 -8.92 -20.42
N GLY A 193 4.83 -7.88 -21.19
CA GLY A 193 4.12 -6.62 -21.16
C GLY A 193 5.00 -5.38 -21.18
N SER A 194 4.33 -4.25 -21.22
CA SER A 194 4.91 -2.91 -21.37
C SER A 194 4.37 -1.93 -20.34
N GLU A 195 5.02 -0.78 -20.25
CA GLU A 195 4.63 0.37 -19.47
C GLU A 195 4.66 1.61 -20.37
N GLN A 196 3.65 2.46 -20.29
CA GLN A 196 3.58 3.69 -21.09
C GLN A 196 3.10 4.84 -20.22
N SER A 197 3.66 6.03 -20.40
CA SER A 197 3.16 7.25 -19.79
C SER A 197 3.25 8.44 -20.72
N PHE A 198 2.28 9.32 -20.59
CA PHE A 198 2.23 10.61 -21.28
C PHE A 198 1.83 11.68 -20.28
N SER A 199 2.52 12.80 -20.27
CA SER A 199 2.15 13.92 -19.42
C SER A 199 2.27 15.25 -20.17
N LEU A 200 1.39 16.18 -19.82
CA LEU A 200 1.38 17.55 -20.27
C LEU A 200 1.21 18.46 -19.06
N LEU A 201 2.17 19.37 -18.87
CA LEU A 201 2.10 20.45 -17.89
C LEU A 201 2.07 21.77 -18.66
N VAL A 202 1.15 22.63 -18.33
CA VAL A 202 1.00 23.96 -18.93
C VAL A 202 0.77 24.96 -17.81
N GLY A 203 1.44 26.08 -17.87
CA GLY A 203 1.23 27.14 -16.90
C GLY A 203 1.43 28.52 -17.49
N ALA A 204 0.91 29.49 -16.78
CA ALA A 204 1.12 30.89 -17.05
C ALA A 204 1.11 31.66 -15.73
N SER A 205 2.09 32.53 -15.56
CA SER A 205 2.22 33.44 -14.41
C SER A 205 2.20 34.88 -14.87
N GLY A 206 1.50 35.73 -14.13
CA GLY A 206 1.46 37.17 -14.32
C GLY A 206 1.59 37.88 -12.99
N ASP A 207 1.64 39.21 -12.99
CA ASP A 207 1.89 40.06 -11.81
C ASP A 207 1.02 39.74 -10.57
N ARG A 208 -0.20 39.25 -10.77
CA ARG A 208 -1.21 39.07 -9.72
C ARG A 208 -1.89 37.70 -9.77
N SER A 209 -1.47 36.81 -10.65
CA SER A 209 -2.11 35.50 -10.79
C SER A 209 -1.20 34.48 -11.41
N SER A 210 -1.33 33.24 -10.97
CA SER A 210 -0.71 32.09 -11.63
C SER A 210 -1.75 31.00 -11.85
N VAL A 211 -1.59 30.25 -12.93
CA VAL A 211 -2.37 29.04 -13.19
C VAL A 211 -1.45 27.97 -13.74
N THR A 212 -1.48 26.80 -13.13
CA THR A 212 -0.79 25.60 -13.59
C THR A 212 -1.81 24.51 -13.82
N PHE A 213 -1.75 23.85 -14.97
CA PHE A 213 -2.59 22.71 -15.33
C PHE A 213 -1.72 21.54 -15.77
N GLY A 214 -1.98 20.36 -15.25
CA GLY A 214 -1.34 19.11 -15.61
C GLY A 214 -2.34 18.05 -16.02
N LEU A 215 -2.00 17.25 -17.02
CA LEU A 215 -2.71 16.04 -17.44
C LEU A 215 -1.70 14.90 -17.63
N GLU A 216 -1.94 13.79 -16.97
CA GLU A 216 -1.11 12.59 -17.03
C GLU A 216 -1.98 11.38 -17.39
N HIS A 217 -1.45 10.52 -18.24
CA HIS A 217 -2.02 9.21 -18.52
C HIS A 217 -0.92 8.17 -18.53
N ASP A 218 -1.08 7.12 -17.77
CA ASP A 218 -0.15 5.99 -17.74
C ASP A 218 -0.89 4.65 -17.76
N SER A 219 -0.23 3.65 -18.32
CA SER A 219 -0.73 2.27 -18.38
C SER A 219 0.40 1.27 -18.21
N ARG A 220 0.08 0.13 -17.62
CA ARG A 220 0.96 -1.02 -17.54
C ARG A 220 0.15 -2.32 -17.61
N ASP A 221 0.75 -3.32 -18.23
CA ASP A 221 0.17 -4.64 -18.36
C ASP A 221 0.28 -5.44 -17.03
N GLU A 222 -0.60 -6.44 -16.85
CA GLU A 222 -0.53 -7.40 -15.76
C GLU A 222 0.72 -8.31 -15.85
N ILE A 223 1.06 -8.98 -14.75
CA ILE A 223 2.08 -10.03 -14.70
C ILE A 223 1.41 -11.32 -14.25
N TYR A 224 1.48 -12.37 -15.08
CA TYR A 224 0.98 -13.69 -14.72
C TYR A 224 2.04 -14.50 -13.96
N ASP A 225 1.59 -15.34 -13.05
CA ASP A 225 2.45 -16.24 -12.27
C ASP A 225 3.31 -17.15 -13.17
N LYS A 226 2.73 -17.67 -14.25
CA LYS A 226 3.43 -18.52 -15.23
C LYS A 226 4.63 -17.85 -15.91
N ASP A 227 4.66 -16.51 -15.97
CA ASP A 227 5.70 -15.73 -16.64
C ASP A 227 6.92 -15.48 -15.75
N ARG A 228 6.89 -15.97 -14.52
CA ARG A 228 7.98 -15.88 -13.54
C ARG A 228 8.38 -17.27 -13.05
N SER A 229 9.64 -17.60 -13.17
CA SER A 229 10.16 -18.92 -12.73
C SER A 229 9.96 -19.21 -11.25
N TYR A 230 9.71 -18.19 -10.44
CA TYR A 230 9.55 -18.27 -9.00
C TYR A 230 8.09 -18.26 -8.54
N THR A 231 7.13 -17.90 -9.40
CA THR A 231 5.69 -18.02 -9.14
C THR A 231 5.00 -19.05 -10.04
N ALA A 232 5.67 -19.50 -11.11
CA ALA A 232 5.13 -20.53 -12.00
C ALA A 232 4.87 -21.85 -11.26
N ALA A 233 3.88 -22.57 -11.70
CA ALA A 233 3.57 -23.88 -11.15
C ALA A 233 4.77 -24.83 -11.23
N ARG A 234 5.13 -25.41 -10.08
CA ARG A 234 6.17 -26.41 -9.95
C ARG A 234 5.60 -27.67 -9.32
N TYR A 235 5.74 -28.78 -10.01
CA TYR A 235 5.37 -30.10 -9.54
C TYR A 235 6.24 -31.14 -10.23
N SER A 236 6.54 -32.25 -9.56
CA SER A 236 7.44 -33.27 -10.05
C SER A 236 6.85 -34.67 -9.85
N ASP A 237 6.92 -35.47 -10.90
CA ASP A 237 6.75 -36.93 -10.86
C ASP A 237 8.12 -37.51 -10.54
N LEU A 238 8.35 -37.90 -9.29
CA LEU A 238 9.66 -38.38 -8.82
C LEU A 238 9.93 -39.85 -9.16
N ASN A 239 8.89 -40.67 -9.30
CA ASN A 239 9.01 -42.10 -9.59
C ASN A 239 8.77 -42.44 -11.04
N GLY A 240 8.20 -41.53 -11.83
CA GLY A 240 7.97 -41.70 -13.28
C GLY A 240 6.71 -42.49 -13.62
N ASP A 241 5.76 -42.57 -12.72
CA ASP A 241 4.48 -43.29 -12.94
C ASP A 241 3.37 -42.41 -13.50
N GLY A 242 3.61 -41.12 -13.66
CA GLY A 242 2.70 -40.11 -14.19
C GLY A 242 1.89 -39.37 -13.11
N ALA A 243 2.08 -39.67 -11.86
CA ALA A 243 1.48 -38.96 -10.73
C ALA A 243 2.51 -38.04 -10.03
N ILE A 244 2.02 -37.03 -9.33
CA ILE A 244 2.86 -36.10 -8.58
C ILE A 244 2.95 -36.57 -7.14
N GLU A 245 4.19 -36.74 -6.64
CA GLU A 245 4.42 -37.15 -5.27
C GLU A 245 4.69 -35.98 -4.36
N GLY A 246 3.83 -35.87 -3.38
CA GLY A 246 4.04 -34.98 -2.23
C GLY A 246 3.80 -33.50 -2.47
N TYR A 247 3.36 -32.84 -1.42
CA TYR A 247 3.11 -31.42 -1.36
C TYR A 247 4.35 -30.56 -1.11
N ALA A 248 5.37 -31.12 -0.47
CA ALA A 248 6.52 -30.38 0.03
C ALA A 248 7.40 -29.71 -1.06
N GLU A 249 7.22 -30.11 -2.32
CA GLU A 249 7.97 -29.56 -3.46
C GLU A 249 7.09 -28.92 -4.53
N THR A 250 5.76 -28.84 -4.30
CA THR A 250 4.82 -28.27 -5.25
C THR A 250 4.50 -26.81 -4.93
N GLU A 251 4.56 -25.95 -5.91
CA GLU A 251 4.20 -24.54 -5.82
C GLU A 251 3.24 -24.14 -6.95
N GLY A 252 2.38 -23.16 -6.70
CA GLY A 252 1.44 -22.69 -7.71
C GLY A 252 0.36 -23.68 -8.08
N VAL A 253 0.10 -24.69 -7.22
CA VAL A 253 -0.83 -25.78 -7.45
C VAL A 253 -1.81 -25.96 -6.28
N SER A 254 -2.95 -26.60 -6.57
CA SER A 254 -4.01 -26.89 -5.62
C SER A 254 -4.45 -28.35 -5.77
N VAL A 255 -4.83 -28.99 -4.68
CA VAL A 255 -5.47 -30.31 -4.68
C VAL A 255 -6.86 -30.33 -5.34
N TYR A 256 -7.47 -29.15 -5.46
CA TYR A 256 -8.74 -29.03 -6.15
C TYR A 256 -8.51 -28.98 -7.66
N GLY A 257 -8.78 -30.05 -8.36
CA GLY A 257 -8.94 -30.17 -9.80
C GLY A 257 -10.31 -30.78 -10.09
N TYR A 258 -10.36 -32.03 -10.55
CA TYR A 258 -11.59 -32.79 -10.72
C TYR A 258 -11.48 -34.17 -10.05
N THR A 259 -11.53 -34.14 -8.70
CA THR A 259 -11.37 -35.32 -7.85
C THR A 259 -12.74 -35.84 -7.40
N LEU A 260 -13.01 -37.13 -7.59
CA LEU A 260 -14.26 -37.78 -7.26
C LEU A 260 -14.11 -38.68 -6.04
N ILE A 261 -15.18 -38.79 -5.24
CA ILE A 261 -15.27 -39.77 -4.16
C ILE A 261 -15.94 -41.01 -4.78
N ASN A 262 -15.22 -42.15 -4.80
CA ASN A 262 -15.67 -43.38 -5.40
C ASN A 262 -16.86 -43.95 -4.61
N PRO A 263 -18.08 -44.03 -5.17
CA PRO A 263 -19.26 -44.53 -4.46
C PRO A 263 -19.25 -46.04 -4.23
N ASN A 264 -18.36 -46.78 -4.93
CA ASN A 264 -18.26 -48.23 -4.88
C ASN A 264 -17.07 -48.73 -4.04
N TYR A 265 -16.37 -47.82 -3.35
CA TYR A 265 -15.24 -48.25 -2.54
C TYR A 265 -15.66 -49.12 -1.36
N VAL A 266 -15.09 -50.31 -1.30
CA VAL A 266 -15.32 -51.29 -0.23
C VAL A 266 -13.98 -51.90 0.17
N ASP A 267 -13.25 -51.26 1.06
CA ASP A 267 -12.09 -51.88 1.74
C ASP A 267 -12.51 -52.34 3.13
N GLY A 268 -13.25 -53.40 3.23
CA GLY A 268 -13.56 -54.03 4.50
C GLY A 268 -14.43 -53.26 5.47
N THR A 269 -14.59 -51.94 5.26
CA THR A 269 -15.45 -51.03 6.01
C THR A 269 -16.47 -50.41 5.07
N ALA A 270 -17.72 -50.28 5.49
CA ALA A 270 -18.75 -49.60 4.74
C ALA A 270 -18.36 -48.13 4.54
N PHE A 271 -18.47 -47.61 3.31
CA PHE A 271 -18.33 -46.21 2.99
C PHE A 271 -19.24 -45.35 3.89
N ASP A 272 -18.71 -44.46 4.65
CA ASP A 272 -19.43 -43.45 5.42
C ASP A 272 -19.05 -42.05 4.95
N TYR A 273 -20.00 -41.32 4.41
CA TYR A 273 -19.82 -39.96 3.92
C TYR A 273 -19.31 -39.00 5.02
N ASN A 274 -19.67 -39.25 6.26
CA ASN A 274 -19.24 -38.42 7.40
C ASN A 274 -17.88 -38.85 7.99
N ASP A 275 -17.36 -40.01 7.58
CA ASP A 275 -16.05 -40.50 8.01
C ASP A 275 -15.09 -40.54 6.81
N ARG A 276 -14.24 -39.50 6.69
CA ARG A 276 -13.27 -39.38 5.60
C ARG A 276 -12.29 -40.54 5.52
N SER A 277 -12.05 -41.24 6.60
CA SER A 277 -11.15 -42.38 6.64
C SER A 277 -11.70 -43.59 5.84
N THR A 278 -12.96 -43.54 5.45
CA THR A 278 -13.61 -44.58 4.66
C THR A 278 -13.66 -44.25 3.16
N TRP A 279 -13.12 -43.09 2.75
CA TRP A 279 -13.18 -42.64 1.37
C TRP A 279 -12.07 -43.24 0.52
N GLU A 280 -12.36 -43.61 -0.69
CA GLU A 280 -11.41 -43.71 -1.79
C GLU A 280 -11.66 -42.56 -2.76
N ILE A 281 -10.62 -41.79 -3.10
CA ILE A 281 -10.70 -40.72 -4.07
C ILE A 281 -10.03 -41.12 -5.38
N THR A 282 -10.60 -40.65 -6.50
CA THR A 282 -10.10 -40.93 -7.83
C THR A 282 -10.13 -39.67 -8.69
N PRO A 283 -9.18 -39.50 -9.62
CA PRO A 283 -9.26 -38.43 -10.61
C PRO A 283 -10.41 -38.75 -11.57
N GLY A 284 -11.09 -37.72 -12.05
CA GLY A 284 -12.04 -37.86 -13.16
C GLY A 284 -11.33 -38.19 -14.49
N GLU A 285 -12.09 -38.61 -15.49
CA GLU A 285 -11.54 -38.80 -16.84
C GLU A 285 -10.97 -37.45 -17.37
N ASN A 286 -9.88 -37.52 -18.14
CA ASN A 286 -9.19 -36.33 -18.69
C ASN A 286 -8.66 -35.34 -17.65
N CYS A 287 -8.26 -35.83 -16.47
CA CYS A 287 -7.71 -34.98 -15.40
C CYS A 287 -6.54 -34.10 -15.86
N VAL A 288 -5.77 -34.50 -16.84
CA VAL A 288 -4.59 -33.74 -17.33
C VAL A 288 -4.94 -32.63 -18.32
N ASP A 289 -6.20 -32.46 -18.66
CA ASP A 289 -6.66 -31.36 -19.49
C ASP A 289 -6.77 -30.07 -18.65
N ASP A 290 -6.79 -28.91 -19.27
CA ASP A 290 -7.01 -27.59 -18.66
C ASP A 290 -6.02 -27.18 -17.54
N GLY A 291 -4.80 -27.71 -17.55
CA GLY A 291 -3.77 -27.38 -16.54
C GLY A 291 -3.89 -28.18 -15.25
N SER A 292 -4.70 -29.25 -15.27
CA SER A 292 -4.81 -30.22 -14.19
C SER A 292 -3.69 -31.26 -14.24
N PHE A 293 -3.44 -31.95 -13.13
CA PHE A 293 -2.47 -33.03 -13.01
C PHE A 293 -2.98 -34.14 -12.10
N VAL A 294 -2.45 -35.33 -12.25
CA VAL A 294 -2.72 -36.44 -11.33
C VAL A 294 -1.71 -36.41 -10.19
N GLY A 295 -2.20 -36.38 -8.96
CA GLY A 295 -1.38 -36.44 -7.76
C GLY A 295 -1.68 -37.65 -6.91
N GLU A 296 -0.69 -38.20 -6.22
CA GLU A 296 -0.84 -39.28 -5.26
C GLU A 296 -1.30 -38.74 -3.91
N MET A 297 -2.34 -39.35 -3.33
CA MET A 297 -2.86 -38.95 -2.03
C MET A 297 -2.03 -39.59 -0.91
N LYS A 298 -1.58 -38.74 0.04
CA LYS A 298 -0.87 -39.17 1.24
C LYS A 298 -1.67 -38.85 2.51
N ALA A 299 -1.32 -39.51 3.62
CA ALA A 299 -2.08 -39.45 4.86
C ALA A 299 -2.28 -38.06 5.47
N ASP A 300 -1.39 -37.14 5.24
CA ASP A 300 -1.40 -35.74 5.71
C ASP A 300 -1.92 -34.74 4.70
N SER A 301 -2.67 -35.23 3.71
CA SER A 301 -3.22 -34.37 2.65
C SER A 301 -4.28 -33.39 3.15
N ALA A 302 -4.54 -32.33 2.37
CA ALA A 302 -5.57 -31.34 2.64
C ALA A 302 -7.01 -31.91 2.75
N PHE A 303 -7.23 -33.13 2.26
CA PHE A 303 -8.52 -33.79 2.42
C PHE A 303 -8.68 -34.53 3.75
N GLY A 304 -7.59 -34.69 4.52
CA GLY A 304 -7.60 -35.42 5.78
C GLY A 304 -8.02 -36.88 5.64
N VAL A 305 -7.66 -37.53 4.55
CA VAL A 305 -7.87 -38.95 4.27
C VAL A 305 -6.54 -39.70 4.33
N PRO A 306 -6.52 -41.00 4.68
CA PRO A 306 -5.32 -41.81 4.62
C PRO A 306 -4.86 -42.06 3.17
N ASP A 307 -3.70 -42.72 2.98
CA ASP A 307 -3.08 -43.09 1.69
C ASP A 307 -4.01 -43.98 0.86
N ILE A 308 -4.96 -43.40 0.13
CA ILE A 308 -5.95 -44.09 -0.68
C ILE A 308 -6.17 -43.42 -2.03
N GLY A 309 -5.36 -43.79 -3.03
CA GLY A 309 -5.61 -43.48 -4.42
C GLY A 309 -4.97 -42.19 -4.92
N TYR A 310 -5.54 -41.68 -5.99
CA TYR A 310 -5.02 -40.55 -6.73
C TYR A 310 -6.09 -39.45 -6.82
N TYR A 311 -5.65 -38.19 -6.77
CA TYR A 311 -6.52 -37.05 -6.95
C TYR A 311 -6.19 -36.31 -8.25
N CYS A 312 -7.13 -35.48 -8.69
CA CYS A 312 -6.88 -34.52 -9.74
C CYS A 312 -6.61 -33.16 -9.14
N GLY A 313 -5.38 -32.67 -9.27
CA GLY A 313 -4.97 -31.33 -8.85
C GLY A 313 -5.05 -30.32 -9.99
N TYR A 314 -4.84 -29.04 -9.69
CA TYR A 314 -4.88 -27.94 -10.63
C TYR A 314 -3.73 -26.96 -10.43
N ALA A 315 -3.01 -26.64 -11.50
CA ALA A 315 -1.94 -25.67 -11.51
C ALA A 315 -2.48 -24.24 -11.67
N TYR A 316 -2.91 -23.62 -10.59
CA TYR A 316 -3.55 -22.30 -10.62
C TYR A 316 -2.62 -21.19 -11.12
N ALA A 317 -1.31 -21.31 -10.91
CA ALA A 317 -0.33 -20.35 -11.41
C ALA A 317 -0.27 -20.26 -12.95
N ASN A 318 -0.82 -21.25 -13.67
CA ASN A 318 -0.90 -21.18 -15.14
C ASN A 318 -1.86 -20.11 -15.64
N VAL A 319 -2.81 -19.68 -14.82
CA VAL A 319 -3.86 -18.72 -15.21
C VAL A 319 -3.93 -17.49 -14.32
N SER A 320 -3.47 -17.57 -13.07
CA SER A 320 -3.52 -16.45 -12.12
C SER A 320 -2.54 -15.33 -12.52
N ALA A 321 -2.98 -14.09 -12.39
CA ALA A 321 -2.10 -12.94 -12.41
C ALA A 321 -1.63 -12.66 -10.99
N ASN A 322 -0.34 -12.38 -10.84
CA ASN A 322 0.26 -11.96 -9.59
C ASN A 322 0.07 -10.45 -9.41
N ARG A 323 0.48 -9.66 -10.41
CA ARG A 323 0.32 -8.21 -10.42
C ARG A 323 -0.80 -7.81 -11.36
N ALA A 324 -1.70 -6.94 -10.88
CA ALA A 324 -2.78 -6.39 -11.68
C ALA A 324 -2.26 -5.43 -12.77
N SER A 325 -2.94 -5.38 -13.92
CA SER A 325 -2.76 -4.28 -14.86
C SER A 325 -3.28 -2.97 -14.24
N MET A 326 -2.84 -1.84 -14.80
CA MET A 326 -3.33 -0.54 -14.37
C MET A 326 -3.35 0.43 -15.54
N GLU A 327 -4.43 1.22 -15.62
CA GLU A 327 -4.57 2.36 -16.52
C GLU A 327 -5.03 3.56 -15.68
N ARG A 328 -4.27 4.65 -15.65
CA ARG A 328 -4.54 5.83 -14.84
C ARG A 328 -4.62 7.07 -15.69
N THR A 329 -5.51 7.99 -15.31
CA THR A 329 -5.58 9.35 -15.87
C THR A 329 -5.74 10.32 -14.72
N ASN A 330 -4.76 11.19 -14.56
CA ASN A 330 -4.68 12.18 -13.49
C ASN A 330 -4.68 13.59 -14.06
N ALA A 331 -5.40 14.50 -13.43
CA ALA A 331 -5.34 15.92 -13.72
C ALA A 331 -4.99 16.70 -12.45
N TRP A 332 -4.15 17.70 -12.60
CA TRP A 332 -3.74 18.64 -11.58
C TRP A 332 -4.05 20.07 -12.01
N VAL A 333 -4.60 20.84 -11.09
CA VAL A 333 -4.83 22.28 -11.29
C VAL A 333 -4.35 23.01 -10.04
N SER A 334 -3.55 24.04 -10.22
CA SER A 334 -3.19 24.98 -9.15
C SER A 334 -3.36 26.40 -9.66
N SER A 335 -3.91 27.26 -8.85
CA SER A 335 -4.17 28.65 -9.20
C SER A 335 -4.04 29.55 -7.98
N THR A 336 -3.37 30.67 -8.16
CA THR A 336 -3.33 31.76 -7.19
C THR A 336 -3.79 33.07 -7.82
N PHE A 337 -4.42 33.91 -7.02
CA PHE A 337 -4.89 35.23 -7.44
C PHE A 337 -4.81 36.24 -6.29
N GLU A 338 -4.00 37.27 -6.44
CA GLU A 338 -3.94 38.38 -5.50
C GLU A 338 -5.20 39.24 -5.59
N LEU A 339 -6.07 39.15 -4.61
CA LEU A 339 -7.27 39.97 -4.49
C LEU A 339 -6.91 41.39 -4.11
N THR A 340 -5.98 41.55 -3.17
CA THR A 340 -5.33 42.79 -2.76
C THR A 340 -3.85 42.51 -2.55
N ASP A 341 -3.05 43.52 -2.25
CA ASP A 341 -1.63 43.35 -1.96
C ASP A 341 -1.39 42.53 -0.67
N GLU A 342 -2.42 42.36 0.20
CA GLU A 342 -2.34 41.61 1.46
C GLU A 342 -3.14 40.31 1.44
N ILE A 343 -3.94 40.04 0.42
CA ILE A 343 -4.85 38.87 0.38
C ILE A 343 -4.70 38.13 -0.95
N GLU A 344 -4.33 36.87 -0.87
CA GLU A 344 -4.29 35.96 -2.00
C GLU A 344 -5.40 34.89 -1.86
N LEU A 345 -6.10 34.65 -2.95
CA LEU A 345 -6.97 33.49 -3.17
C LEU A 345 -6.13 32.38 -3.79
N PHE A 346 -6.22 31.17 -3.27
CA PHE A 346 -5.64 29.98 -3.90
C PHE A 346 -6.69 28.89 -4.11
N ALA A 347 -6.48 28.07 -5.13
CA ALA A 347 -7.31 26.89 -5.39
C ALA A 347 -6.45 25.79 -6.04
N ASP A 348 -6.52 24.61 -5.45
CA ASP A 348 -5.80 23.41 -5.90
C ASP A 348 -6.79 22.27 -6.10
N ALA A 349 -6.61 21.46 -7.15
CA ALA A 349 -7.43 20.28 -7.39
C ALA A 349 -6.61 19.12 -8.00
N VAL A 350 -6.75 17.94 -7.42
CA VAL A 350 -6.34 16.65 -7.99
C VAL A 350 -7.59 15.88 -8.38
N LEU A 351 -7.65 15.44 -9.63
CA LEU A 351 -8.71 14.61 -10.17
C LEU A 351 -8.06 13.35 -10.76
N SER A 352 -8.33 12.19 -10.21
CA SER A 352 -7.69 10.96 -10.63
C SER A 352 -8.73 9.87 -10.90
N ASN A 353 -8.45 9.07 -11.93
CA ASN A 353 -9.19 7.87 -12.26
C ASN A 353 -8.19 6.76 -12.56
N SER A 354 -8.37 5.59 -11.95
CA SER A 354 -7.58 4.38 -12.19
C SER A 354 -8.51 3.22 -12.48
N GLU A 355 -8.19 2.43 -13.51
CA GLU A 355 -8.80 1.13 -13.78
C GLU A 355 -7.71 0.06 -13.67
N SER A 356 -8.00 -1.02 -12.96
CA SER A 356 -7.10 -2.17 -12.83
C SER A 356 -7.83 -3.46 -13.11
N PHE A 357 -7.11 -4.42 -13.75
CA PHE A 357 -7.58 -5.78 -13.99
C PHE A 357 -6.68 -6.78 -13.29
N GLY A 358 -7.31 -7.71 -12.57
CA GLY A 358 -6.66 -8.84 -11.93
C GLY A 358 -7.39 -10.15 -12.24
N ARG A 359 -6.71 -11.29 -12.06
CA ARG A 359 -7.24 -12.60 -12.35
C ARG A 359 -6.81 -13.64 -11.34
N TYR A 360 -7.77 -14.34 -10.78
CA TYR A 360 -7.55 -15.58 -10.04
C TYR A 360 -7.98 -16.80 -10.84
N ALA A 361 -7.47 -17.95 -10.43
CA ALA A 361 -7.92 -19.24 -10.95
C ALA A 361 -9.43 -19.43 -10.79
N PRO A 362 -10.05 -20.30 -11.57
CA PRO A 362 -11.44 -20.68 -11.40
C PRO A 362 -11.77 -21.04 -9.95
N PRO A 363 -13.03 -20.90 -9.49
CA PRO A 363 -13.36 -21.19 -8.09
C PRO A 363 -13.11 -22.67 -7.74
N ALA A 364 -12.66 -22.90 -6.49
CA ALA A 364 -12.44 -24.25 -5.95
C ALA A 364 -13.48 -24.52 -4.86
N ALA A 365 -14.25 -25.60 -5.00
CA ALA A 365 -15.21 -26.01 -3.99
C ALA A 365 -15.60 -27.50 -4.15
N PRO A 366 -16.04 -28.15 -3.05
CA PRO A 366 -16.73 -29.41 -3.16
C PRO A 366 -18.07 -29.24 -3.89
N GLY A 367 -18.54 -30.30 -4.54
CA GLY A 367 -19.80 -30.31 -5.26
C GLY A 367 -20.19 -31.70 -5.75
N SER A 368 -21.16 -31.78 -6.66
CA SER A 368 -21.59 -33.02 -7.29
C SER A 368 -21.20 -33.04 -8.76
N ALA A 369 -20.49 -34.09 -9.17
CA ALA A 369 -20.33 -34.43 -10.57
C ALA A 369 -21.62 -35.14 -11.04
N LEU A 370 -22.33 -34.56 -11.99
CA LEU A 370 -23.54 -35.16 -12.54
C LEU A 370 -23.21 -36.41 -13.35
N ALA A 371 -24.17 -37.33 -13.50
CA ALA A 371 -24.06 -38.47 -14.41
C ALA A 371 -23.85 -38.04 -15.88
N SER A 372 -24.27 -36.82 -16.22
CA SER A 372 -24.13 -36.25 -17.58
C SER A 372 -22.76 -35.55 -17.78
N ASP A 373 -21.96 -35.34 -16.73
CA ASP A 373 -20.62 -34.78 -16.86
C ASP A 373 -19.69 -35.82 -17.53
N PRO A 374 -19.10 -35.50 -18.69
CA PRO A 374 -18.24 -36.42 -19.42
C PRO A 374 -16.98 -36.85 -18.66
N ARG A 375 -16.61 -36.15 -17.62
CA ARG A 375 -15.46 -36.45 -16.74
C ARG A 375 -15.82 -37.43 -15.62
N ASN A 376 -17.11 -37.72 -15.43
CA ASN A 376 -17.60 -38.63 -14.40
C ASN A 376 -17.73 -40.05 -14.96
N PRO A 377 -16.85 -41.01 -14.60
CA PRO A 377 -16.88 -42.36 -15.15
C PRO A 377 -17.96 -43.27 -14.53
N TYR A 378 -18.62 -42.84 -13.45
CA TYR A 378 -19.50 -43.71 -12.67
C TYR A 378 -20.94 -43.85 -13.24
N GLY A 379 -21.36 -42.90 -14.11
CA GLY A 379 -22.69 -42.91 -14.70
C GLY A 379 -23.85 -42.61 -13.73
N GLU A 380 -23.52 -42.20 -12.53
CA GLU A 380 -24.42 -41.66 -11.51
C GLU A 380 -23.81 -40.38 -10.90
N ALA A 381 -24.61 -39.57 -10.22
CA ALA A 381 -24.11 -38.36 -9.59
C ALA A 381 -23.25 -38.74 -8.38
N VAL A 382 -22.00 -38.23 -8.36
CA VAL A 382 -21.05 -38.49 -7.28
C VAL A 382 -20.52 -37.17 -6.72
N ARG A 383 -20.21 -37.17 -5.45
CA ARG A 383 -19.58 -36.02 -4.81
C ARG A 383 -18.08 -35.99 -5.10
N GLY A 384 -17.53 -34.80 -5.13
CA GLY A 384 -16.10 -34.62 -5.33
C GLY A 384 -15.62 -33.20 -4.95
N TYR A 385 -14.38 -32.96 -5.28
CA TYR A 385 -13.69 -31.71 -5.07
C TYR A 385 -13.24 -31.15 -6.41
N PHE A 386 -13.70 -29.95 -6.73
CA PHE A 386 -13.57 -29.42 -8.08
C PHE A 386 -12.88 -28.08 -8.12
N ARG A 387 -12.06 -27.87 -9.15
CA ARG A 387 -11.80 -26.58 -9.74
C ARG A 387 -12.86 -26.40 -10.83
N TRP A 388 -13.74 -25.44 -10.64
CA TRP A 388 -14.86 -25.21 -11.56
C TRP A 388 -14.40 -24.43 -12.79
N VAL A 389 -13.56 -25.07 -13.61
CA VAL A 389 -12.95 -24.45 -14.81
C VAL A 389 -13.98 -23.98 -15.83
N ASP A 390 -15.11 -24.67 -15.94
CA ASP A 390 -16.22 -24.35 -16.85
C ASP A 390 -16.98 -23.07 -16.42
N ILE A 391 -16.85 -22.63 -15.18
CA ILE A 391 -17.35 -21.33 -14.73
C ILE A 391 -16.50 -20.20 -15.34
N GLY A 392 -15.20 -20.38 -15.42
CA GLY A 392 -14.22 -19.41 -15.87
C GLY A 392 -13.29 -18.95 -14.76
N THR A 393 -12.28 -18.15 -15.12
CA THR A 393 -11.35 -17.51 -14.18
C THR A 393 -12.06 -16.39 -13.43
N ARG A 394 -11.77 -16.25 -12.13
CA ARG A 394 -12.30 -15.14 -11.34
C ARG A 394 -11.55 -13.86 -11.72
N ASP A 395 -12.17 -13.08 -12.58
CA ASP A 395 -11.61 -11.83 -13.08
C ASP A 395 -12.17 -10.64 -12.29
N ASN A 396 -11.31 -9.77 -11.81
CA ASN A 396 -11.64 -8.56 -11.07
C ASN A 396 -11.27 -7.31 -11.88
N VAL A 397 -12.23 -6.40 -12.01
CA VAL A 397 -11.99 -5.05 -12.53
C VAL A 397 -12.29 -4.06 -11.41
N VAL A 398 -11.31 -3.25 -11.03
CA VAL A 398 -11.45 -2.21 -10.01
C VAL A 398 -11.30 -0.85 -10.66
N ASN A 399 -12.24 0.05 -10.38
CA ASN A 399 -12.22 1.44 -10.79
C ASN A 399 -12.15 2.33 -9.56
N ASP A 400 -11.07 3.11 -9.45
CA ASP A 400 -10.86 4.09 -8.40
C ASP A 400 -10.98 5.51 -8.94
N THR A 401 -11.63 6.36 -8.18
CA THR A 401 -11.72 7.77 -8.48
C THR A 401 -11.39 8.60 -7.26
N LEU A 402 -10.54 9.60 -7.43
CA LEU A 402 -10.23 10.61 -6.41
C LEU A 402 -10.59 11.99 -6.92
N THR A 403 -11.27 12.75 -6.09
CA THR A 403 -11.48 14.20 -6.25
C THR A 403 -11.00 14.87 -4.98
N ASP A 404 -9.90 15.61 -5.05
CA ASP A 404 -9.36 16.39 -3.95
C ASP A 404 -9.30 17.86 -4.35
N ILE A 405 -10.05 18.71 -3.66
CA ILE A 405 -10.18 20.13 -3.97
C ILE A 405 -9.92 20.92 -2.70
N ASN A 406 -9.03 21.89 -2.80
CA ASN A 406 -8.72 22.84 -1.76
C ASN A 406 -8.92 24.25 -2.28
N ILE A 407 -9.63 25.09 -1.55
CA ILE A 407 -9.82 26.50 -1.89
C ILE A 407 -9.72 27.34 -0.63
N GLY A 408 -8.99 28.43 -0.69
CA GLY A 408 -8.75 29.23 0.49
C GLY A 408 -8.20 30.63 0.22
N LEU A 409 -8.00 31.33 1.32
CA LEU A 409 -7.41 32.65 1.36
C LEU A 409 -6.20 32.61 2.28
N ARG A 410 -5.13 33.27 1.89
CA ARG A 410 -3.98 33.53 2.75
C ARG A 410 -3.49 34.97 2.59
N GLY A 411 -2.77 35.45 3.59
CA GLY A 411 -2.25 36.82 3.54
C GLY A 411 -1.87 37.36 4.90
N ASN A 412 -1.65 38.66 4.98
CA ASN A 412 -1.22 39.37 6.18
C ASN A 412 -2.37 40.22 6.75
N LEU A 413 -2.65 40.04 8.04
CA LEU A 413 -3.60 40.89 8.77
C LEU A 413 -2.88 42.15 9.27
N THR A 414 -1.60 42.03 9.62
CA THR A 414 -0.68 43.12 10.02
C THR A 414 0.71 42.73 9.59
N ASP A 415 1.71 43.63 9.75
CA ASP A 415 3.11 43.35 9.46
C ASP A 415 3.67 42.16 10.27
N SER A 416 3.03 41.80 11.41
CA SER A 416 3.46 40.70 12.30
C SER A 416 2.48 39.56 12.40
N VAL A 417 1.36 39.57 11.66
CA VAL A 417 0.35 38.52 11.72
C VAL A 417 -0.07 38.10 10.32
N SER A 418 0.28 36.88 9.94
CA SER A 418 -0.20 36.25 8.71
C SER A 418 -1.28 35.19 9.03
N TYR A 419 -2.11 34.88 8.05
CA TYR A 419 -3.16 33.88 8.20
C TYR A 419 -3.34 33.04 6.95
N GLU A 420 -3.90 31.84 7.16
CA GLU A 420 -4.42 30.98 6.11
C GLU A 420 -5.77 30.39 6.53
N THR A 421 -6.73 30.37 5.63
CA THR A 421 -8.01 29.67 5.83
C THR A 421 -8.39 28.97 4.55
N TYR A 422 -8.89 27.71 4.68
CA TYR A 422 -9.31 26.95 3.51
C TYR A 422 -10.42 25.97 3.82
N TYR A 423 -11.09 25.59 2.76
CA TYR A 423 -12.02 24.47 2.71
C TYR A 423 -11.41 23.35 1.84
N THR A 424 -11.44 22.10 2.35
CA THR A 424 -11.09 20.90 1.62
C THR A 424 -12.32 20.06 1.38
N TYR A 425 -12.47 19.59 0.15
CA TYR A 425 -13.36 18.51 -0.23
C TYR A 425 -12.53 17.41 -0.86
N SER A 426 -12.47 16.24 -0.21
CA SER A 426 -11.75 15.07 -0.71
C SER A 426 -12.69 13.88 -0.71
N ASP A 427 -12.86 13.22 -1.87
CA ASP A 427 -13.78 12.11 -2.10
C ASP A 427 -13.10 11.02 -2.89
N TYR A 428 -13.05 9.81 -2.31
CA TYR A 428 -12.51 8.62 -2.94
C TYR A 428 -13.61 7.56 -3.06
N ARG A 429 -13.81 7.05 -4.26
CA ARG A 429 -14.69 5.92 -4.53
C ARG A 429 -13.92 4.82 -5.23
N SER A 430 -14.06 3.59 -4.73
CA SER A 430 -13.55 2.36 -5.31
C SER A 430 -14.74 1.47 -5.68
N SER A 431 -14.80 1.02 -6.93
CA SER A 431 -15.83 0.09 -7.39
C SER A 431 -15.18 -1.14 -8.01
N SER A 432 -15.43 -2.30 -7.43
CA SER A 432 -14.88 -3.59 -7.85
C SER A 432 -15.97 -4.49 -8.40
N ILE A 433 -15.74 -5.03 -9.58
CA ILE A 433 -16.61 -6.04 -10.22
C ILE A 433 -15.83 -7.33 -10.39
N GLY A 434 -16.26 -8.38 -9.69
CA GLY A 434 -15.71 -9.73 -9.83
C GLY A 434 -16.60 -10.60 -10.70
N MET A 435 -16.03 -11.22 -11.74
CA MET A 435 -16.72 -12.08 -12.67
C MET A 435 -16.37 -13.54 -12.43
N TYR A 436 -17.29 -14.45 -12.78
CA TYR A 436 -17.07 -15.90 -12.71
C TYR A 436 -16.82 -16.44 -11.30
N TYR A 437 -17.46 -15.84 -10.30
CA TYR A 437 -17.48 -16.37 -8.94
C TYR A 437 -18.49 -17.52 -8.82
N LEU A 438 -18.33 -18.33 -7.77
CA LEU A 438 -19.16 -19.50 -7.52
C LEU A 438 -20.42 -19.11 -6.73
N SER A 439 -21.60 -19.44 -7.24
CA SER A 439 -22.88 -19.25 -6.55
C SER A 439 -23.28 -20.47 -5.71
N TYR A 440 -23.32 -20.32 -4.40
CA TYR A 440 -23.92 -21.33 -3.51
C TYR A 440 -25.46 -21.38 -3.65
N GLY A 441 -26.08 -20.23 -3.99
CA GLY A 441 -27.49 -20.22 -4.39
C GLY A 441 -27.79 -21.11 -5.60
N GLY A 442 -26.90 -21.10 -6.60
CA GLY A 442 -26.99 -21.96 -7.77
C GLY A 442 -26.86 -23.44 -7.46
N PHE A 443 -26.05 -23.84 -6.48
CA PHE A 443 -26.09 -25.24 -6.00
C PHE A 443 -27.46 -25.60 -5.41
N ALA A 444 -28.05 -24.74 -4.59
CA ALA A 444 -29.35 -24.97 -4.00
C ALA A 444 -30.46 -25.06 -5.07
N GLU A 445 -30.42 -24.20 -6.08
CA GLU A 445 -31.35 -24.21 -7.21
C GLU A 445 -31.23 -25.50 -8.04
N ASN A 446 -29.99 -25.90 -8.35
CA ASN A 446 -29.74 -27.14 -9.08
C ASN A 446 -30.32 -28.38 -8.37
N VAL A 447 -30.24 -28.42 -7.04
CA VAL A 447 -30.82 -29.48 -6.23
C VAL A 447 -32.36 -29.38 -6.20
N ALA A 448 -32.89 -28.15 -6.01
CA ALA A 448 -34.32 -27.92 -5.89
C ALA A 448 -35.11 -28.25 -7.21
N GLU A 449 -34.49 -27.99 -8.35
CA GLU A 449 -35.07 -28.19 -9.67
C GLU A 449 -34.66 -29.51 -10.36
N ASP A 450 -33.88 -30.37 -9.67
CA ASP A 450 -33.37 -31.66 -10.15
C ASP A 450 -32.65 -31.49 -11.51
N ILE A 451 -31.76 -30.53 -11.61
CA ILE A 451 -31.02 -30.22 -12.84
C ILE A 451 -30.05 -31.37 -13.17
N THR A 452 -30.26 -32.01 -14.30
CA THR A 452 -29.46 -33.16 -14.79
C THR A 452 -28.63 -32.82 -16.03
N ASP A 453 -28.90 -31.69 -16.68
CA ASP A 453 -28.10 -31.17 -17.80
C ASP A 453 -26.87 -30.43 -17.28
N TYR A 454 -25.69 -30.87 -17.70
CA TYR A 454 -24.41 -30.32 -17.17
C TYR A 454 -24.21 -28.86 -17.52
N GLU A 455 -24.57 -28.42 -18.71
CA GLU A 455 -24.39 -27.02 -19.15
C GLU A 455 -25.25 -26.06 -18.29
N THR A 456 -26.53 -26.41 -18.12
CA THR A 456 -27.48 -25.71 -17.25
C THR A 456 -26.97 -25.70 -15.79
N TYR A 457 -26.48 -26.84 -15.31
CA TYR A 457 -25.95 -26.97 -13.96
C TYR A 457 -24.81 -25.98 -13.70
N VAL A 458 -23.83 -25.92 -14.61
CA VAL A 458 -22.67 -25.01 -14.49
C VAL A 458 -23.08 -23.54 -14.64
N ASP A 459 -24.03 -23.24 -15.53
CA ASP A 459 -24.50 -21.87 -15.73
C ASP A 459 -25.17 -21.29 -14.48
N ASN A 460 -25.93 -22.10 -13.74
CA ASN A 460 -26.55 -21.72 -12.48
C ASN A 460 -25.49 -21.45 -11.38
N LEU A 461 -24.28 -22.02 -11.49
CA LEU A 461 -23.19 -21.81 -10.54
C LEU A 461 -22.44 -20.52 -10.77
N LYS A 462 -22.65 -19.79 -11.88
CA LYS A 462 -21.92 -18.53 -12.19
C LYS A 462 -22.59 -17.34 -11.52
N THR A 463 -21.79 -16.52 -10.88
CA THR A 463 -22.26 -15.24 -10.35
C THR A 463 -21.20 -14.14 -10.53
N THR A 464 -21.65 -12.90 -10.34
CA THR A 464 -20.82 -11.69 -10.38
C THR A 464 -20.93 -10.99 -9.04
N THR A 465 -19.80 -10.54 -8.50
CA THR A 465 -19.75 -9.77 -7.26
C THR A 465 -19.60 -8.28 -7.56
N LEU A 466 -20.11 -7.46 -6.66
CA LEU A 466 -19.96 -6.01 -6.72
C LEU A 466 -19.62 -5.46 -5.33
N ASN A 467 -18.50 -4.73 -5.24
CA ASN A 467 -18.19 -3.88 -4.08
C ASN A 467 -18.17 -2.42 -4.54
N ASP A 468 -18.73 -1.53 -3.75
CA ASP A 468 -18.76 -0.08 -3.98
C ASP A 468 -18.40 0.62 -2.66
N ASP A 469 -17.12 0.96 -2.53
CA ASP A 469 -16.54 1.52 -1.32
C ASP A 469 -16.31 3.03 -1.53
N ARG A 470 -16.60 3.82 -0.53
CA ARG A 470 -16.43 5.27 -0.61
C ARG A 470 -15.96 5.85 0.71
N MET A 471 -15.06 6.81 0.61
CA MET A 471 -14.65 7.66 1.72
C MET A 471 -14.66 9.13 1.32
N ASN A 472 -15.16 10.00 2.18
CA ASN A 472 -15.27 11.44 1.93
C ASN A 472 -14.81 12.22 3.15
N ILE A 473 -14.01 13.26 2.92
CA ILE A 473 -13.59 14.22 3.94
C ILE A 473 -14.03 15.63 3.51
N GLN A 474 -14.65 16.37 4.44
CA GLN A 474 -14.94 17.79 4.30
C GLN A 474 -14.32 18.53 5.49
N LYS A 475 -13.42 19.46 5.22
CA LYS A 475 -12.66 20.16 6.26
C LYS A 475 -12.69 21.66 6.08
N VAL A 476 -12.84 22.36 7.19
CA VAL A 476 -12.59 23.81 7.31
C VAL A 476 -11.38 24.01 8.23
N PHE A 477 -10.46 24.84 7.80
CA PHE A 477 -9.26 25.17 8.50
C PHE A 477 -9.09 26.69 8.62
N PHE A 478 -8.63 27.15 9.78
CA PHE A 478 -8.12 28.50 9.96
C PHE A 478 -6.85 28.42 10.81
N GLY A 479 -5.79 29.07 10.37
CA GLY A 479 -4.55 29.21 11.09
C GLY A 479 -3.99 30.62 10.97
N ALA A 480 -3.24 31.04 12.00
CA ALA A 480 -2.58 32.33 12.02
C ALA A 480 -1.20 32.20 12.68
N GLN A 481 -0.20 32.78 12.02
CA GLN A 481 1.13 32.99 12.57
C GLN A 481 1.22 34.39 13.18
N TRP A 482 1.89 34.49 14.30
CA TRP A 482 2.20 35.74 14.95
C TRP A 482 3.69 35.81 15.26
N ASP A 483 4.38 36.82 14.70
CA ASP A 483 5.75 37.17 15.02
C ASP A 483 5.73 38.00 16.30
N MET A 484 6.21 37.40 17.40
CA MET A 484 5.95 37.89 18.76
C MET A 484 6.92 38.97 19.18
N PHE A 485 8.21 38.67 19.20
CA PHE A 485 9.26 39.55 19.63
C PHE A 485 10.63 39.06 19.16
N GLU A 486 11.59 39.99 19.09
CA GLU A 486 12.97 39.70 18.73
C GLU A 486 13.74 39.10 19.92
N MET A 487 14.53 38.05 19.63
CA MET A 487 15.52 37.44 20.52
C MET A 487 16.91 37.59 19.91
N ASP A 488 17.96 37.18 20.65
CA ASP A 488 19.35 37.29 20.14
C ASP A 488 19.58 36.44 18.87
N GLY A 489 18.83 35.33 18.67
CA GLY A 489 18.93 34.47 17.49
C GLY A 489 17.92 34.76 16.38
N GLY A 490 17.04 35.74 16.54
CA GLY A 490 16.02 36.10 15.57
C GLY A 490 14.63 36.31 16.15
N THR A 491 13.61 36.35 15.31
CA THR A 491 12.20 36.58 15.71
C THR A 491 11.57 35.35 16.31
N ALA A 492 11.09 35.43 17.54
CA ALA A 492 10.23 34.43 18.14
C ALA A 492 8.84 34.47 17.48
N ALA A 493 8.35 33.33 17.03
CA ALA A 493 7.08 33.23 16.34
C ALA A 493 6.19 32.15 16.96
N SER A 494 4.88 32.31 16.81
CA SER A 494 3.88 31.32 17.19
C SER A 494 2.85 31.11 16.07
N TYR A 495 2.25 29.92 16.04
CA TYR A 495 1.16 29.59 15.14
C TYR A 495 0.00 28.98 15.92
N PHE A 496 -1.20 29.40 15.62
CA PHE A 496 -2.42 28.88 16.23
C PHE A 496 -3.37 28.41 15.11
N ALA A 497 -3.93 27.24 15.26
CA ALA A 497 -4.91 26.76 14.31
C ALA A 497 -6.12 26.10 14.96
N ILE A 498 -7.24 26.21 14.27
CA ILE A 498 -8.47 25.46 14.49
C ILE A 498 -8.87 24.78 13.20
N GLU A 499 -9.23 23.51 13.31
CA GLU A 499 -9.80 22.77 12.19
C GLU A 499 -11.00 21.96 12.65
N SER A 500 -11.97 21.82 11.75
CA SER A 500 -13.09 20.92 11.94
C SER A 500 -13.34 20.15 10.67
N PHE A 501 -13.52 18.83 10.77
CA PHE A 501 -13.78 17.99 9.60
C PHE A 501 -14.70 16.84 9.91
N ASP A 502 -15.47 16.47 8.89
CA ASP A 502 -16.33 15.31 8.87
C ASP A 502 -15.73 14.26 7.93
N VAL A 503 -15.73 13.00 8.39
CA VAL A 503 -15.35 11.83 7.60
C VAL A 503 -16.57 10.93 7.46
N LYS A 504 -16.81 10.43 6.25
CA LYS A 504 -17.85 9.45 5.97
C LYS A 504 -17.25 8.27 5.24
N TYR A 505 -17.57 7.09 5.69
CA TYR A 505 -17.15 5.82 5.14
C TYR A 505 -18.37 4.98 4.77
N ALA A 506 -18.32 4.30 3.64
CA ALA A 506 -19.28 3.29 3.23
C ALA A 506 -18.55 2.20 2.44
N ALA A 507 -18.77 0.96 2.81
CA ALA A 507 -18.42 -0.24 2.05
C ALA A 507 -19.72 -0.97 1.76
N LEU A 508 -20.07 -1.11 0.47
CA LEU A 508 -21.32 -1.73 0.05
C LEU A 508 -21.01 -2.93 -0.83
N VAL A 509 -21.55 -4.08 -0.48
CA VAL A 509 -21.40 -5.30 -1.26
C VAL A 509 -22.76 -5.74 -1.86
N ASP A 510 -22.72 -6.57 -2.89
CA ASP A 510 -23.94 -7.12 -3.50
C ASP A 510 -24.68 -8.06 -2.52
N ALA A 511 -25.97 -8.22 -2.74
CA ALA A 511 -26.85 -8.97 -1.83
C ALA A 511 -26.54 -10.46 -1.73
N GLN A 512 -25.89 -11.07 -2.74
CA GLN A 512 -25.51 -12.49 -2.68
C GLN A 512 -24.24 -12.67 -1.83
N SER A 513 -23.25 -11.77 -1.98
CA SER A 513 -22.06 -11.73 -1.12
C SER A 513 -22.47 -11.47 0.34
N GLU A 514 -23.37 -10.51 0.57
CA GLU A 514 -23.89 -10.19 1.92
C GLU A 514 -24.68 -11.37 2.55
N ALA A 515 -25.38 -12.13 1.74
CA ALA A 515 -26.07 -13.34 2.18
C ALA A 515 -25.15 -14.57 2.35
N GLY A 516 -23.82 -14.45 2.08
CA GLY A 516 -22.88 -15.56 2.13
C GLY A 516 -23.08 -16.60 1.02
N LEU A 517 -23.74 -16.23 -0.08
CA LEU A 517 -24.08 -17.11 -1.19
C LEU A 517 -23.02 -17.13 -2.30
N VAL A 518 -21.88 -16.47 -2.11
CA VAL A 518 -20.79 -16.44 -3.10
C VAL A 518 -19.54 -17.09 -2.56
N GLY A 519 -19.04 -18.09 -3.27
CA GLY A 519 -17.80 -18.79 -2.92
C GLY A 519 -16.58 -17.93 -3.22
N GLY A 520 -15.78 -17.63 -2.18
CA GLY A 520 -14.57 -16.81 -2.27
C GLY A 520 -14.84 -15.30 -2.26
N SER A 521 -16.06 -14.88 -1.98
CA SER A 521 -16.41 -13.49 -1.66
C SER A 521 -17.40 -13.52 -0.50
N ALA A 522 -16.96 -13.06 0.65
CA ALA A 522 -17.82 -12.88 1.80
C ALA A 522 -17.59 -11.46 2.30
N GLY A 523 -18.63 -10.70 2.44
CA GLY A 523 -18.56 -9.34 2.97
C GLY A 523 -19.96 -8.86 3.31
N ASN A 524 -20.02 -7.95 4.26
CA ASN A 524 -21.26 -7.30 4.63
C ASN A 524 -21.12 -5.80 4.44
N SER A 525 -22.22 -5.17 4.01
CA SER A 525 -22.24 -3.72 3.85
C SER A 525 -22.09 -3.03 5.19
N ALA A 526 -21.25 -1.99 5.24
CA ALA A 526 -21.00 -1.19 6.43
C ALA A 526 -20.96 0.29 6.11
N THR A 527 -21.31 1.11 7.10
CA THR A 527 -21.19 2.57 6.99
C THR A 527 -20.75 3.15 8.32
N GLY A 528 -19.86 4.12 8.26
CA GLY A 528 -19.36 4.87 9.42
C GLY A 528 -19.30 6.38 9.15
N LYS A 529 -19.34 7.15 10.21
CA LYS A 529 -19.09 8.60 10.14
C LYS A 529 -18.35 9.04 11.39
N ARG A 530 -17.59 10.12 11.25
CA ARG A 530 -16.82 10.73 12.32
C ARG A 530 -16.76 12.23 12.13
N SER A 531 -16.90 12.97 13.22
CA SER A 531 -16.68 14.42 13.26
C SER A 531 -15.55 14.73 14.21
N VAL A 532 -14.65 15.61 13.79
CA VAL A 532 -13.45 15.97 14.56
C VAL A 532 -13.35 17.49 14.66
N THR A 533 -13.01 17.98 15.84
CA THR A 533 -12.61 19.36 16.06
C THR A 533 -11.25 19.36 16.73
N ALA A 534 -10.31 20.12 16.18
CA ALA A 534 -8.95 20.17 16.71
C ALA A 534 -8.44 21.59 16.88
N LEU A 535 -7.62 21.77 17.91
CA LEU A 535 -6.91 23.00 18.22
C LEU A 535 -5.43 22.70 18.28
N SER A 536 -4.60 23.49 17.61
CA SER A 536 -3.16 23.36 17.69
C SER A 536 -2.47 24.71 17.99
N ALA A 537 -1.34 24.64 18.67
CA ALA A 537 -0.46 25.75 18.91
C ALA A 537 0.99 25.31 18.73
N GLU A 538 1.76 26.11 18.02
CA GLU A 538 3.20 25.94 17.84
C GLU A 538 3.92 27.22 18.26
N ALA A 539 5.14 27.12 18.73
CA ALA A 539 6.00 28.27 19.01
C ALA A 539 7.46 27.92 18.75
N ILE A 540 8.21 28.92 18.28
CA ILE A 540 9.63 28.86 18.01
C ILE A 540 10.31 29.99 18.77
N PHE A 541 11.41 29.62 19.44
CA PHE A 541 12.22 30.51 20.21
C PHE A 541 13.69 30.42 19.76
N PRO A 542 14.16 31.28 18.84
CA PRO A 542 15.57 31.39 18.48
C PRO A 542 16.32 32.10 19.62
N VAL A 543 16.68 31.32 20.65
CA VAL A 543 17.23 31.83 21.93
C VAL A 543 18.48 32.66 21.69
N ASN A 544 19.35 32.19 20.78
CA ASN A 544 20.56 32.88 20.33
C ASN A 544 21.08 32.25 19.03
N ASP A 545 22.18 32.73 18.47
CA ASP A 545 22.77 32.30 17.19
C ASP A 545 23.05 30.79 17.10
N TRP A 546 23.09 30.05 18.20
CA TRP A 546 23.41 28.60 18.21
C TRP A 546 22.34 27.72 18.84
N LEU A 547 21.26 28.26 19.39
CA LEU A 547 20.18 27.48 20.02
C LEU A 547 18.82 28.02 19.61
N GLU A 548 18.06 27.17 18.99
CA GLU A 548 16.63 27.34 18.77
C GLU A 548 15.85 26.23 19.50
N ILE A 549 14.74 26.62 20.14
CA ILE A 549 13.81 25.69 20.78
C ILE A 549 12.46 25.85 20.11
N ASP A 550 11.82 24.72 19.75
CA ASP A 550 10.47 24.67 19.25
C ASP A 550 9.58 23.80 20.14
N ALA A 551 8.31 24.15 20.21
CA ALA A 551 7.31 23.37 20.94
C ALA A 551 5.98 23.41 20.19
N ALA A 552 5.26 22.30 20.24
CA ALA A 552 3.93 22.19 19.66
C ALA A 552 3.01 21.40 20.59
N ILE A 553 1.74 21.72 20.56
CA ILE A 553 0.70 20.97 21.25
C ILE A 553 -0.57 20.98 20.41
N ARG A 554 -1.20 19.81 20.30
CA ARG A 554 -2.48 19.66 19.64
C ARG A 554 -3.47 18.92 20.55
N TYR A 555 -4.70 19.35 20.50
CA TYR A 555 -5.84 18.73 21.16
C TYR A 555 -6.91 18.43 20.14
N ASP A 556 -7.31 17.17 20.07
CA ASP A 556 -8.34 16.64 19.17
C ASP A 556 -9.54 16.12 19.97
N ASP A 557 -10.74 16.43 19.51
CA ASP A 557 -12.02 15.99 20.06
C ASP A 557 -12.81 15.26 18.98
N TYR A 558 -12.94 13.95 19.12
CA TYR A 558 -13.61 13.02 18.21
C TYR A 558 -14.96 12.61 18.80
N ASP A 559 -16.00 12.54 17.97
CA ASP A 559 -17.35 12.22 18.43
C ASP A 559 -17.59 10.70 18.64
N ASP A 560 -16.65 9.84 18.25
CA ASP A 560 -16.74 8.38 18.37
C ASP A 560 -15.86 7.79 19.49
N PHE A 561 -14.54 7.92 19.44
CA PHE A 561 -13.67 7.28 20.44
C PHE A 561 -13.19 8.23 21.56
N GLY A 562 -13.38 9.56 21.45
CA GLY A 562 -13.07 10.51 22.51
C GLY A 562 -11.99 11.52 22.17
N LYS A 563 -11.03 11.75 23.07
CA LYS A 563 -10.12 12.90 23.03
C LYS A 563 -8.68 12.47 23.09
N ALA A 564 -7.83 13.20 22.34
CA ALA A 564 -6.39 12.99 22.37
C ALA A 564 -5.64 14.32 22.52
N THR A 565 -4.44 14.26 23.10
CA THR A 565 -3.53 15.42 23.21
C THR A 565 -2.13 14.99 22.83
N SER A 566 -1.52 15.69 21.88
CA SER A 566 -0.20 15.38 21.32
C SER A 566 0.75 16.57 21.57
N PRO A 567 1.60 16.53 22.61
CA PRO A 567 2.66 17.51 22.82
C PRO A 567 3.94 17.10 22.06
N ARG A 568 4.76 18.12 21.69
CA ARG A 568 6.12 17.94 21.17
C ARG A 568 7.02 19.07 21.63
N ILE A 569 8.28 18.75 21.86
CA ILE A 569 9.35 19.71 22.10
C ILE A 569 10.58 19.33 21.28
N GLY A 570 11.23 20.33 20.72
CA GLY A 570 12.42 20.15 19.93
C GLY A 570 13.49 21.19 20.22
N ALA A 571 14.74 20.91 19.85
CA ALA A 571 15.85 21.83 19.94
C ALA A 571 16.84 21.60 18.80
N THR A 572 17.32 22.70 18.24
CA THR A 572 18.36 22.72 17.20
C THR A 572 19.59 23.49 17.73
N PHE A 573 20.77 22.88 17.59
CA PHE A 573 22.05 23.43 18.07
C PHE A 573 23.01 23.60 16.90
N THR A 574 23.54 24.82 16.70
CA THR A 574 24.49 25.21 15.64
C THR A 574 25.75 25.80 16.17
N MET A 575 26.17 25.42 17.40
CA MET A 575 27.31 26.00 18.11
C MET A 575 28.65 25.82 17.37
N ILE A 576 28.79 24.75 16.59
CA ILE A 576 29.97 24.42 15.80
C ILE A 576 29.67 24.77 14.34
N PRO A 577 30.52 25.60 13.68
CA PRO A 577 30.33 25.88 12.25
C PRO A 577 30.21 24.63 11.43
N LYS A 578 29.25 24.60 10.49
CA LYS A 578 28.97 23.45 9.60
C LYS A 578 28.42 22.21 10.31
N LEU A 579 28.14 22.25 11.62
CA LEU A 579 27.51 21.17 12.37
C LEU A 579 26.19 21.64 12.98
N THR A 580 25.12 21.03 12.58
CA THR A 580 23.78 21.18 13.18
C THR A 580 23.41 19.92 13.92
N LEU A 581 23.07 20.02 15.20
CA LEU A 581 22.55 18.94 16.02
C LEU A 581 21.06 19.19 16.29
N LYS A 582 20.27 18.15 16.29
CA LYS A 582 18.83 18.20 16.47
C LYS A 582 18.39 17.17 17.51
N ALA A 583 17.40 17.53 18.31
CA ALA A 583 16.76 16.62 19.25
C ALA A 583 15.26 16.92 19.28
N SER A 584 14.42 15.92 19.26
CA SER A 584 12.98 16.05 19.43
C SER A 584 12.42 14.91 20.27
N TYR A 585 11.39 15.24 21.06
CA TYR A 585 10.54 14.28 21.77
C TYR A 585 9.09 14.67 21.57
N GLY A 586 8.27 13.69 21.21
CA GLY A 586 6.86 13.91 20.96
C GLY A 586 6.00 12.73 21.39
N GLN A 587 4.72 13.03 21.66
CA GLN A 587 3.67 12.02 21.82
C GLN A 587 2.66 12.18 20.70
N GLY A 588 2.17 11.07 20.22
CA GLY A 588 1.19 11.03 19.14
C GLY A 588 0.08 10.02 19.42
N PHE A 589 -0.89 9.99 18.55
CA PHE A 589 -1.98 9.04 18.61
C PHE A 589 -2.47 8.68 17.20
N ARG A 590 -3.18 7.55 17.11
CA ARG A 590 -3.97 7.19 15.93
C ARG A 590 -5.39 6.82 16.36
N ALA A 591 -6.37 7.40 15.69
CA ALA A 591 -7.77 7.00 15.82
C ALA A 591 -7.97 5.62 15.17
N PRO A 592 -8.78 4.70 15.74
CA PRO A 592 -9.16 3.47 15.06
C PRO A 592 -9.82 3.77 13.71
N ASP A 593 -9.62 2.89 12.72
CA ASP A 593 -10.24 3.07 11.41
C ASP A 593 -11.76 2.88 11.49
N LEU A 594 -12.50 3.52 10.60
CA LEU A 594 -13.97 3.43 10.62
C LEU A 594 -14.47 2.02 10.29
N SER A 595 -13.69 1.25 9.50
CA SER A 595 -13.96 -0.17 9.26
C SER A 595 -13.81 -1.01 10.52
N ASP A 596 -12.77 -0.70 11.34
CA ASP A 596 -12.47 -1.47 12.54
C ASP A 596 -13.52 -1.24 13.63
N LEU A 597 -14.12 -0.04 13.66
CA LEU A 597 -15.19 0.32 14.59
C LEU A 597 -16.57 -0.13 14.11
N TYR A 598 -16.87 0.01 12.81
CA TYR A 598 -18.23 -0.08 12.27
C TYR A 598 -18.39 -1.07 11.13
N GLY A 599 -17.33 -1.77 10.74
CA GLY A 599 -17.37 -2.82 9.73
C GLY A 599 -18.41 -3.89 10.12
N ALA A 600 -19.10 -4.44 9.16
CA ALA A 600 -20.00 -5.54 9.43
C ALA A 600 -19.22 -6.85 9.59
N THR A 601 -19.79 -7.79 10.35
CA THR A 601 -19.20 -9.12 10.52
C THR A 601 -19.17 -9.85 9.18
N SER A 602 -18.01 -10.33 8.77
CA SER A 602 -17.82 -11.12 7.56
C SER A 602 -17.50 -12.58 7.91
N PHE A 603 -17.90 -13.49 7.04
CA PHE A 603 -17.52 -14.90 7.13
C PHE A 603 -16.25 -15.17 6.32
N SER A 604 -15.33 -15.91 6.92
CA SER A 604 -14.11 -16.40 6.24
C SER A 604 -13.90 -17.88 6.58
N ALA A 605 -13.37 -18.62 5.61
CA ALA A 605 -12.92 -20.00 5.84
C ALA A 605 -11.40 -19.99 5.98
N GLU A 606 -10.91 -19.75 7.20
CA GLU A 606 -9.47 -19.58 7.46
C GLU A 606 -8.81 -20.91 7.80
N THR A 607 -7.62 -21.13 7.28
CA THR A 607 -6.79 -22.27 7.63
C THR A 607 -5.97 -21.95 8.87
N ALA A 608 -6.16 -22.74 9.92
CA ALA A 608 -5.43 -22.58 11.17
C ALA A 608 -5.16 -23.95 11.85
N THR A 609 -4.19 -24.01 12.76
CA THR A 609 -3.84 -25.21 13.53
C THR A 609 -4.44 -25.13 14.92
N ASP A 610 -5.28 -26.11 15.26
CA ASP A 610 -5.97 -26.20 16.54
C ASP A 610 -5.22 -27.15 17.49
N TYR A 611 -4.18 -26.65 18.15
CA TYR A 611 -3.37 -27.45 19.07
C TYR A 611 -4.17 -28.01 20.24
N TYR A 612 -5.12 -27.22 20.79
CA TYR A 612 -5.99 -27.72 21.85
C TYR A 612 -6.88 -28.87 21.38
N GLY A 613 -7.50 -28.73 20.20
CA GLY A 613 -8.32 -29.78 19.60
C GLY A 613 -7.50 -31.06 19.32
N CYS A 614 -6.28 -30.92 18.83
CA CYS A 614 -5.36 -32.04 18.59
C CYS A 614 -5.04 -32.77 19.90
N GLU A 615 -4.73 -32.04 20.98
CA GLU A 615 -4.44 -32.62 22.29
C GLU A 615 -5.64 -33.42 22.82
N GLN A 616 -6.88 -32.92 22.66
CA GLN A 616 -8.08 -33.60 23.14
C GLN A 616 -8.31 -34.97 22.44
N VAL A 617 -7.85 -35.12 21.21
CA VAL A 617 -7.95 -36.39 20.46
C VAL A 617 -6.67 -37.23 20.51
N GLY A 618 -5.65 -36.78 21.27
CA GLY A 618 -4.41 -37.48 21.48
C GLY A 618 -3.42 -37.37 20.32
N THR A 619 -3.57 -36.44 19.44
CA THR A 619 -2.61 -36.10 18.38
C THR A 619 -1.48 -35.23 18.97
N SER A 620 -0.23 -35.54 18.66
CA SER A 620 0.90 -34.75 19.15
C SER A 620 0.91 -33.37 18.45
N GLU A 621 1.53 -32.37 19.09
CA GLU A 621 1.69 -31.03 18.50
C GLU A 621 2.41 -31.07 17.14
N ALA A 622 3.42 -31.96 17.01
CA ALA A 622 4.19 -32.14 15.78
C ALA A 622 3.37 -32.75 14.63
N ASP A 623 2.32 -33.52 14.95
CA ASP A 623 1.44 -34.16 13.99
C ASP A 623 0.14 -33.37 13.78
N CYS A 624 -0.04 -32.27 14.50
CA CYS A 624 -1.22 -31.42 14.39
C CYS A 624 -1.14 -30.56 13.13
N THR A 625 -2.00 -30.80 12.17
CA THR A 625 -2.02 -30.10 10.89
C THR A 625 -3.08 -29.02 10.84
N GLY A 626 -2.83 -27.98 10.05
CA GLY A 626 -3.81 -26.92 9.81
C GLY A 626 -5.03 -27.44 9.06
N ARG A 627 -6.21 -26.92 9.44
CA ARG A 627 -7.49 -27.21 8.78
C ARG A 627 -8.29 -25.90 8.62
N GLN A 628 -9.26 -25.91 7.75
CA GLN A 628 -10.17 -24.78 7.61
C GLN A 628 -11.18 -24.73 8.76
N PHE A 629 -11.38 -23.52 9.27
CA PHE A 629 -12.39 -23.20 10.29
C PHE A 629 -13.36 -22.17 9.76
N SER A 630 -14.61 -22.30 10.16
CA SER A 630 -15.63 -21.25 10.00
C SER A 630 -15.26 -20.09 10.91
N THR A 631 -14.78 -18.98 10.34
CA THR A 631 -14.34 -17.81 11.07
C THR A 631 -15.26 -16.63 10.78
N TYR A 632 -15.72 -15.96 11.83
CA TYR A 632 -16.46 -14.70 11.73
C TYR A 632 -15.56 -13.56 12.13
N ILE A 633 -15.27 -12.66 11.18
CA ILE A 633 -14.43 -11.49 11.37
C ILE A 633 -15.34 -10.30 11.68
N GLY A 634 -15.24 -9.76 12.88
CA GLY A 634 -16.08 -8.66 13.36
C GLY A 634 -15.31 -7.37 13.59
N SER A 635 -16.01 -6.23 13.45
CA SER A 635 -15.55 -4.95 13.96
C SER A 635 -15.67 -4.88 15.48
N ASN A 636 -14.99 -3.90 16.08
CA ASN A 636 -15.01 -3.69 17.51
C ASN A 636 -15.28 -2.20 17.84
N PRO A 637 -16.50 -1.84 18.23
CA PRO A 637 -16.83 -0.44 18.55
C PRO A 637 -16.21 0.06 19.86
N ASP A 638 -15.59 -0.82 20.65
CA ASP A 638 -14.95 -0.49 21.93
C ASP A 638 -13.44 -0.22 21.78
N LEU A 639 -12.92 -0.15 20.54
CA LEU A 639 -11.50 0.17 20.29
C LEU A 639 -11.15 1.56 20.82
N GLY A 640 -10.06 1.61 21.58
CA GLY A 640 -9.41 2.85 21.99
C GLY A 640 -8.42 3.37 20.96
N ALA A 641 -8.02 4.64 21.12
CA ALA A 641 -6.93 5.18 20.31
C ALA A 641 -5.62 4.45 20.60
N GLU A 642 -4.81 4.31 19.56
CA GLU A 642 -3.40 3.96 19.72
C GLU A 642 -2.63 5.20 20.22
N GLU A 643 -1.61 4.97 21.02
CA GLU A 643 -0.72 6.03 21.51
C GLU A 643 0.71 5.75 21.06
N SER A 644 1.49 6.83 20.92
CA SER A 644 2.90 6.71 20.55
C SER A 644 3.76 7.69 21.32
N GLU A 645 5.00 7.27 21.56
CA GLU A 645 6.09 8.13 22.03
C GLU A 645 7.25 8.04 21.05
N THR A 646 7.77 9.19 20.63
CA THR A 646 8.89 9.26 19.69
C THR A 646 10.03 10.05 20.29
N LEU A 647 11.27 9.59 20.10
CA LEU A 647 12.51 10.29 20.39
C LEU A 647 13.38 10.26 19.16
N SER A 648 13.83 11.45 18.73
CA SER A 648 14.77 11.59 17.63
C SER A 648 15.98 12.41 18.07
N LEU A 649 17.18 11.91 17.77
CA LEU A 649 18.45 12.56 18.07
C LEU A 649 19.34 12.47 16.85
N GLY A 650 19.77 13.61 16.31
CA GLY A 650 20.56 13.55 15.09
C GLY A 650 21.40 14.79 14.84
N GLY A 651 22.06 14.77 13.71
CA GLY A 651 22.82 15.91 13.26
C GLY A 651 23.29 15.80 11.83
N THR A 652 23.58 16.94 11.25
CA THR A 652 24.12 17.09 9.90
C THR A 652 25.44 17.86 9.98
N TYR A 653 26.46 17.32 9.31
CA TYR A 653 27.78 17.91 9.24
C TYR A 653 28.23 18.15 7.79
N GLU A 654 28.50 19.41 7.46
CA GLU A 654 29.15 19.76 6.20
C GLU A 654 30.66 19.60 6.35
N PHE A 655 31.18 18.39 6.00
CA PHE A 655 32.60 18.05 6.20
C PHE A 655 33.52 18.58 5.09
N LEU A 656 32.95 18.85 3.89
CA LEU A 656 33.57 19.59 2.78
C LEU A 656 32.53 20.55 2.22
N ASP A 657 32.96 21.61 1.52
CA ASP A 657 32.01 22.54 0.90
C ASP A 657 31.11 21.79 -0.10
N GLY A 658 29.77 21.82 0.15
CA GLY A 658 28.77 21.12 -0.64
C GLY A 658 28.66 19.63 -0.37
N TRP A 659 29.35 19.09 0.68
CA TRP A 659 29.24 17.70 1.10
C TRP A 659 28.67 17.59 2.51
N PHE A 660 27.55 16.93 2.64
CA PHE A 660 26.79 16.78 3.87
C PHE A 660 26.70 15.31 4.28
N PHE A 661 26.99 15.06 5.54
CA PHE A 661 26.72 13.77 6.17
C PHE A 661 25.74 13.98 7.31
N SER A 662 24.68 13.18 7.32
CA SER A 662 23.67 13.19 8.39
C SER A 662 23.62 11.84 9.09
N ALA A 663 23.41 11.87 10.39
CA ALA A 663 23.14 10.67 11.19
C ALA A 663 22.04 10.99 12.21
N ASN A 664 21.00 10.14 12.28
CA ASN A 664 19.88 10.27 13.21
C ASN A 664 19.64 8.93 13.91
N PHE A 665 19.39 8.97 15.20
CA PHE A 665 18.79 7.89 15.98
C PHE A 665 17.31 8.19 16.15
N PHE A 666 16.49 7.18 15.95
CA PHE A 666 15.05 7.25 16.12
C PHE A 666 14.57 6.10 17.00
N SER A 667 13.67 6.40 17.92
CA SER A 667 12.97 5.43 18.76
C SER A 667 11.47 5.74 18.76
N LEU A 668 10.68 4.72 18.54
CA LEU A 668 9.20 4.77 18.55
C LEU A 668 8.69 3.67 19.47
N THR A 669 7.91 4.04 20.48
CA THR A 669 7.11 3.10 21.28
C THR A 669 5.65 3.23 20.87
N LEU A 670 5.03 2.13 20.48
CA LEU A 670 3.59 2.05 20.19
C LEU A 670 2.88 1.36 21.35
N LYS A 671 1.77 1.97 21.80
CA LYS A 671 0.92 1.49 22.88
C LYS A 671 -0.51 1.33 22.40
N ASN A 672 -1.22 0.33 22.92
CA ASN A 672 -2.59 0.04 22.55
C ASN A 672 -2.79 -0.08 21.02
N ALA A 673 -1.80 -0.62 20.29
CA ALA A 673 -1.90 -0.77 18.85
C ALA A 673 -3.17 -1.53 18.46
N VAL A 674 -3.91 -1.05 17.46
CA VAL A 674 -5.05 -1.78 16.92
C VAL A 674 -4.53 -2.85 15.98
N GLU A 675 -4.74 -4.10 16.34
CA GLU A 675 -4.24 -5.27 15.63
C GLU A 675 -5.42 -6.16 15.20
N TYR A 676 -5.30 -6.74 14.01
CA TYR A 676 -6.19 -7.82 13.57
C TYR A 676 -5.76 -9.13 14.24
N VAL A 677 -6.64 -9.71 15.04
CA VAL A 677 -6.41 -10.98 15.72
C VAL A 677 -7.01 -12.10 14.87
N SER A 678 -6.14 -12.90 14.27
CA SER A 678 -6.50 -13.94 13.32
C SER A 678 -7.14 -15.17 13.98
N ALA A 679 -7.70 -16.07 13.18
CA ALA A 679 -8.18 -17.37 13.65
C ALA A 679 -7.07 -18.17 14.34
N GLN A 680 -5.83 -18.11 13.84
CA GLN A 680 -4.70 -18.79 14.47
C GLN A 680 -4.37 -18.19 15.84
N ASP A 681 -4.37 -16.87 15.97
CA ASP A 681 -4.13 -16.21 17.25
C ASP A 681 -5.19 -16.61 18.28
N MET A 682 -6.47 -16.63 17.87
CA MET A 682 -7.57 -17.05 18.74
C MET A 682 -7.43 -18.49 19.21
N LEU A 683 -6.99 -19.39 18.34
CA LEU A 683 -6.71 -20.79 18.69
C LEU A 683 -5.47 -20.94 19.58
N ASN A 684 -4.44 -20.13 19.37
CA ASN A 684 -3.27 -20.09 20.23
C ASN A 684 -3.62 -19.62 21.64
N VAL A 685 -4.43 -18.55 21.76
CA VAL A 685 -4.97 -18.11 23.05
C VAL A 685 -5.83 -19.19 23.70
N ASP A 686 -6.65 -19.89 22.92
CA ASP A 686 -7.48 -20.99 23.41
C ASP A 686 -6.63 -22.15 23.95
N TYR A 687 -5.57 -22.52 23.25
CA TYR A 687 -4.61 -23.52 23.70
C TYR A 687 -3.94 -23.11 25.03
N ASN A 688 -3.43 -21.88 25.11
CA ASN A 688 -2.77 -21.35 26.30
C ASN A 688 -3.71 -21.20 27.51
N THR A 689 -5.00 -21.03 27.29
CA THR A 689 -6.03 -20.94 28.33
C THR A 689 -6.71 -22.29 28.65
N GLY A 690 -6.24 -23.38 28.05
CA GLY A 690 -6.79 -24.73 28.25
C GLY A 690 -8.21 -24.90 27.73
N GLY A 691 -8.52 -24.32 26.55
CA GLY A 691 -9.81 -24.43 25.90
C GLY A 691 -10.86 -23.44 26.42
N ASN A 692 -10.45 -22.34 27.02
CA ASN A 692 -11.37 -21.37 27.67
C ASN A 692 -11.41 -20.00 26.96
N ASN A 693 -10.97 -19.91 25.71
CA ASN A 693 -11.12 -18.67 24.96
C ASN A 693 -12.57 -18.50 24.48
N PRO A 694 -13.30 -17.45 24.91
CA PRO A 694 -14.70 -17.25 24.50
C PRO A 694 -14.87 -16.97 23.02
N ALA A 695 -13.80 -16.60 22.31
CA ALA A 695 -13.79 -16.41 20.86
C ALA A 695 -13.72 -17.72 20.07
N VAL A 696 -13.57 -18.87 20.74
CA VAL A 696 -13.54 -20.19 20.11
C VAL A 696 -14.73 -21.02 20.61
N ASP A 697 -15.79 -21.08 19.82
CA ASP A 697 -16.99 -21.84 20.16
C ASP A 697 -16.87 -23.30 19.70
N ARG A 698 -16.80 -24.21 20.69
CA ARG A 698 -16.73 -25.67 20.49
C ARG A 698 -18.02 -26.38 20.87
N SER A 699 -19.09 -25.62 21.12
CA SER A 699 -20.38 -26.20 21.59
C SER A 699 -21.16 -26.95 20.52
N GLY A 700 -20.85 -26.66 19.23
CA GLY A 700 -21.49 -27.28 18.07
C GLY A 700 -20.77 -28.52 17.55
N THR A 701 -21.17 -28.97 16.36
CA THR A 701 -20.51 -30.06 15.61
C THR A 701 -19.22 -29.56 14.93
N GLU A 702 -19.09 -28.26 14.74
CA GLU A 702 -17.91 -27.59 14.17
C GLU A 702 -17.40 -26.57 15.16
N THR A 703 -16.10 -26.37 15.19
CA THR A 703 -15.47 -25.27 15.92
C THR A 703 -15.63 -23.99 15.12
N ILE A 704 -16.22 -22.98 15.73
CA ILE A 704 -16.41 -21.64 15.14
C ILE A 704 -15.46 -20.67 15.83
N ILE A 705 -14.83 -19.81 15.06
CA ILE A 705 -13.87 -18.82 15.56
C ILE A 705 -14.41 -17.42 15.31
N TYR A 706 -14.31 -16.55 16.31
CA TYR A 706 -14.64 -15.14 16.23
C TYR A 706 -13.34 -14.34 16.26
N ALA A 707 -12.89 -13.91 15.08
CA ALA A 707 -11.72 -13.07 14.86
C ALA A 707 -12.11 -11.58 14.76
N GLY A 708 -11.16 -10.67 14.78
CA GLY A 708 -11.44 -9.25 14.60
C GLY A 708 -10.38 -8.34 15.21
N TYR A 709 -10.70 -7.08 15.38
CA TYR A 709 -9.76 -6.06 15.81
C TYR A 709 -9.79 -5.87 17.32
N GLN A 710 -8.61 -5.76 17.93
CA GLN A 710 -8.42 -5.50 19.36
C GLN A 710 -7.26 -4.56 19.59
N ASN A 711 -7.27 -3.82 20.70
CA ASN A 711 -6.09 -3.10 21.14
C ASN A 711 -5.08 -4.09 21.72
N ALA A 712 -3.83 -4.02 21.30
CA ALA A 712 -2.74 -4.83 21.83
C ALA A 712 -2.49 -4.52 23.30
N VAL A 713 -2.12 -5.54 24.06
CA VAL A 713 -1.84 -5.41 25.50
C VAL A 713 -0.40 -4.95 25.73
N SER A 714 0.51 -5.31 24.85
CA SER A 714 1.94 -5.00 24.96
C SER A 714 2.29 -3.72 24.24
N ASP A 715 3.17 -2.94 24.86
CA ASP A 715 3.87 -1.84 24.17
C ASP A 715 5.00 -2.45 23.35
N VAL A 716 5.18 -1.98 22.10
CA VAL A 716 6.22 -2.47 21.17
C VAL A 716 7.16 -1.34 20.79
N ASP A 717 8.47 -1.63 20.80
CA ASP A 717 9.50 -0.66 20.47
C ASP A 717 10.09 -0.91 19.07
N ARG A 718 10.42 0.19 18.40
CA ARG A 718 11.18 0.20 17.14
C ARG A 718 12.29 1.23 17.24
N GLU A 719 13.52 0.81 17.00
CA GLU A 719 14.71 1.66 17.05
C GLU A 719 15.53 1.52 15.77
N SER A 720 16.01 2.65 15.26
CA SER A 720 16.86 2.67 14.07
C SER A 720 17.86 3.80 14.09
N PHE A 721 18.93 3.62 13.30
CA PHE A 721 19.83 4.69 12.88
C PHE A 721 19.66 4.96 11.41
N ASP A 722 19.51 6.23 11.05
CA ASP A 722 19.41 6.68 9.67
C ASP A 722 20.68 7.49 9.33
N PHE A 723 21.27 7.18 8.18
CA PHE A 723 22.44 7.85 7.65
C PHE A 723 22.14 8.41 6.27
N ALA A 724 22.63 9.61 5.96
CA ALA A 724 22.58 10.16 4.62
C ALA A 724 23.90 10.85 4.26
N LEU A 725 24.28 10.72 2.99
CA LEU A 725 25.44 11.39 2.38
C LEU A 725 24.99 12.05 1.09
N ASN A 726 25.21 13.35 0.98
CA ASN A 726 24.92 14.11 -0.24
C ASN A 726 26.11 15.00 -0.57
N GLY A 727 26.45 15.11 -1.84
CA GLY A 727 27.52 16.02 -2.28
C GLY A 727 27.61 16.12 -3.77
N SER A 728 28.27 17.18 -4.21
CA SER A 728 28.56 17.40 -5.63
C SER A 728 30.00 17.90 -5.81
N PHE A 729 30.57 17.63 -6.98
CA PHE A 729 31.86 18.14 -7.36
C PHE A 729 31.94 18.32 -8.87
N ASP A 730 32.64 19.36 -9.27
CA ASP A 730 32.93 19.68 -10.65
C ASP A 730 34.37 19.30 -10.99
N THR A 731 34.56 18.87 -12.24
CA THR A 731 35.89 18.59 -12.81
C THR A 731 36.06 19.35 -14.10
N ASP A 732 37.30 19.85 -14.36
CA ASP A 732 37.60 20.66 -15.56
C ASP A 732 37.40 19.85 -16.87
N ASP A 733 37.66 18.55 -16.86
CA ASP A 733 37.70 17.70 -18.06
C ASP A 733 36.54 16.70 -18.17
N PHE A 734 35.85 16.39 -17.05
CA PHE A 734 34.87 15.29 -17.00
C PHE A 734 33.46 15.72 -16.58
N GLY A 735 33.22 17.06 -16.47
CA GLY A 735 31.93 17.61 -16.08
C GLY A 735 31.63 17.49 -14.59
N SER A 736 30.36 17.57 -14.25
CA SER A 736 29.82 17.64 -12.90
C SER A 736 29.31 16.30 -12.42
N PHE A 737 29.52 15.99 -11.16
CA PHE A 737 29.05 14.78 -10.49
C PHE A 737 28.23 15.15 -9.25
N MET A 738 27.09 14.49 -9.07
CA MET A 738 26.28 14.52 -7.87
C MET A 738 26.21 13.10 -7.30
N VAL A 739 26.43 12.98 -6.00
CA VAL A 739 26.39 11.71 -5.26
C VAL A 739 25.38 11.86 -4.14
N SER A 740 24.46 10.90 -4.04
CA SER A 740 23.55 10.79 -2.92
C SER A 740 23.49 9.34 -2.42
N GLY A 741 23.24 9.17 -1.14
CA GLY A 741 23.05 7.85 -0.56
C GLY A 741 22.40 7.95 0.80
N SER A 742 21.54 6.99 1.13
CA SER A 742 20.97 6.84 2.45
C SER A 742 20.98 5.40 2.92
N SER A 743 20.95 5.20 4.23
CA SER A 743 20.94 3.88 4.84
C SER A 743 20.18 3.94 6.16
N THR A 744 19.30 2.98 6.39
CA THR A 744 18.62 2.76 7.66
C THR A 744 19.08 1.44 8.24
N TYR A 745 19.45 1.45 9.53
CA TYR A 745 19.86 0.27 10.30
C TYR A 745 18.94 0.12 11.51
N TYR A 746 18.17 -0.96 11.56
CA TYR A 746 17.33 -1.31 12.69
C TYR A 746 18.14 -2.00 13.77
N THR A 747 18.05 -1.49 14.98
CA THR A 747 18.62 -2.09 16.19
C THR A 747 17.58 -2.88 16.98
N LYS A 748 16.29 -2.57 16.74
CA LYS A 748 15.18 -3.20 17.45
C LYS A 748 13.90 -3.11 16.63
N TYR A 749 13.15 -4.20 16.54
CA TYR A 749 11.82 -4.28 15.97
C TYR A 749 11.00 -5.32 16.74
N GLU A 750 10.29 -4.89 17.79
CA GLU A 750 9.50 -5.77 18.63
C GLU A 750 8.13 -6.07 18.05
N THR A 751 7.71 -7.33 18.22
CA THR A 751 6.36 -7.82 17.96
C THR A 751 5.95 -8.77 19.09
N GLU A 752 4.64 -8.93 19.35
CA GLU A 752 4.20 -10.03 20.22
C GLU A 752 4.40 -11.37 19.52
N SER A 753 4.90 -12.38 20.25
CA SER A 753 5.08 -13.75 19.72
C SER A 753 3.74 -14.42 19.43
N ILE A 754 2.76 -14.18 20.28
CA ILE A 754 1.35 -14.56 20.16
C ILE A 754 0.55 -13.39 20.70
N PHE A 755 -0.46 -12.93 19.99
CA PHE A 755 -1.32 -11.82 20.41
C PHE A 755 -1.84 -12.03 21.83
N GLY A 756 -1.68 -11.02 22.67
CA GLY A 756 -2.14 -11.03 24.07
C GLY A 756 -1.33 -11.90 25.04
N SER A 757 -0.22 -12.51 24.60
CA SER A 757 0.70 -13.27 25.46
C SER A 757 1.53 -12.38 26.38
N GLY A 758 1.80 -11.14 25.96
CA GLY A 758 2.74 -10.25 26.61
C GLY A 758 4.21 -10.65 26.41
N GLU A 759 4.49 -11.66 25.60
CA GLU A 759 5.85 -12.09 25.25
C GLU A 759 6.29 -11.37 23.97
N LEU A 760 7.31 -10.51 24.08
CA LEU A 760 7.87 -9.76 22.97
C LEU A 760 9.03 -10.52 22.34
N VAL A 761 9.10 -10.49 21.01
CA VAL A 761 10.23 -10.98 20.22
C VAL A 761 10.77 -9.86 19.35
N ASP A 762 12.09 -9.81 19.24
CA ASP A 762 12.74 -8.88 18.31
C ASP A 762 12.83 -9.56 16.94
N ALA A 763 12.10 -9.02 15.97
CA ALA A 763 12.06 -9.52 14.60
C ALA A 763 13.18 -8.93 13.72
N ALA A 764 13.97 -7.95 14.19
CA ALA A 764 15.03 -7.35 13.39
C ALA A 764 16.01 -8.41 12.88
N GLY A 765 16.33 -8.38 11.58
CA GLY A 765 17.19 -9.35 10.92
C GLY A 765 16.50 -10.65 10.51
N THR A 766 15.20 -10.80 10.77
CA THR A 766 14.42 -11.92 10.22
C THR A 766 13.92 -11.61 8.80
N LEU A 767 13.47 -12.65 8.08
CA LEU A 767 12.88 -12.47 6.75
C LEU A 767 11.62 -11.59 6.86
N GLY A 768 11.51 -10.60 5.98
CA GLY A 768 10.50 -9.54 6.07
C GLY A 768 10.94 -8.32 6.91
N PHE A 769 11.93 -8.47 7.79
CA PHE A 769 12.39 -7.43 8.71
C PHE A 769 13.92 -7.22 8.62
N PRO A 770 14.46 -6.82 7.47
CA PRO A 770 15.91 -6.68 7.30
C PRO A 770 16.48 -5.61 8.23
N GLU A 771 17.61 -5.87 8.87
CA GLU A 771 18.30 -4.86 9.68
C GLU A 771 18.79 -3.66 8.82
N TRP A 772 19.20 -3.92 7.57
CA TRP A 772 19.78 -2.91 6.70
C TRP A 772 18.94 -2.65 5.46
N ARG A 773 18.65 -1.40 5.21
CA ARG A 773 18.17 -0.89 3.94
C ARG A 773 19.09 0.24 3.48
N THR A 774 19.60 0.18 2.24
CA THR A 774 20.51 1.19 1.72
C THR A 774 20.17 1.51 0.28
N ASN A 775 20.21 2.77 -0.09
CA ASN A 775 20.19 3.21 -1.47
C ASN A 775 21.35 4.17 -1.77
N GLY A 776 21.68 4.31 -3.04
CA GLY A 776 22.68 5.26 -3.48
C GLY A 776 22.51 5.60 -4.95
N ALA A 777 22.85 6.83 -5.30
CA ALA A 777 22.75 7.33 -6.66
C ALA A 777 23.98 8.17 -7.04
N LEU A 778 24.31 8.12 -8.34
CA LEU A 778 25.34 8.92 -8.97
C LEU A 778 24.76 9.54 -10.24
N ARG A 779 24.84 10.83 -10.37
CA ARG A 779 24.55 11.56 -11.59
C ARG A 779 25.82 12.18 -12.14
N TRP A 780 26.00 12.08 -13.44
CA TRP A 780 27.05 12.75 -14.20
C TRP A 780 26.44 13.64 -15.27
N THR A 781 26.98 14.83 -15.46
CA THR A 781 26.54 15.78 -16.49
C THR A 781 27.76 16.40 -17.16
N MET A 782 27.78 16.39 -18.50
CA MET A 782 28.85 17.00 -19.29
C MET A 782 28.30 17.48 -20.65
N GLY A 783 28.24 18.80 -20.83
CA GLY A 783 27.64 19.40 -22.03
C GLY A 783 26.17 18.94 -22.17
N ASP A 784 25.79 18.44 -23.33
CA ASP A 784 24.43 17.96 -23.62
C ASP A 784 24.16 16.55 -23.09
N TRP A 785 25.14 15.88 -22.49
CA TRP A 785 25.01 14.52 -21.97
C TRP A 785 24.77 14.49 -20.48
N SER A 786 23.87 13.67 -20.03
CA SER A 786 23.80 13.26 -18.65
C SER A 786 23.61 11.75 -18.52
N ALA A 787 24.16 11.19 -17.43
CA ALA A 787 23.99 9.79 -17.09
C ALA A 787 23.67 9.65 -15.61
N SER A 788 22.80 8.71 -15.27
CA SER A 788 22.45 8.39 -13.88
C SER A 788 22.58 6.90 -13.62
N TRP A 789 23.10 6.56 -12.45
CA TRP A 789 23.15 5.20 -11.91
C TRP A 789 22.57 5.24 -10.50
N SER A 790 21.72 4.28 -10.16
CA SER A 790 21.24 4.09 -8.80
C SER A 790 21.28 2.62 -8.40
N ALA A 791 21.34 2.36 -7.10
CA ALA A 791 21.34 1.03 -6.54
C ALA A 791 20.54 1.00 -5.24
N ASP A 792 19.74 -0.05 -5.07
CA ASP A 792 19.04 -0.38 -3.83
C ASP A 792 19.59 -1.66 -3.25
N TYR A 793 19.68 -1.74 -1.92
CA TYR A 793 20.15 -2.89 -1.19
C TYR A 793 19.25 -3.18 0.02
N ILE A 794 18.83 -4.43 0.12
CA ILE A 794 18.15 -5.01 1.28
C ILE A 794 19.13 -5.96 1.95
N GLY A 795 19.28 -5.84 3.26
CA GLY A 795 20.24 -6.59 4.05
C GLY A 795 20.00 -8.10 4.07
N GLU A 796 20.95 -8.83 4.62
CA GLU A 796 20.80 -10.26 4.90
C GLU A 796 19.71 -10.47 5.96
N SER A 797 19.02 -11.61 5.89
CA SER A 797 17.98 -11.98 6.85
C SER A 797 18.06 -13.46 7.20
N THR A 798 17.43 -13.86 8.30
CA THR A 798 17.32 -15.24 8.74
C THR A 798 15.84 -15.62 8.76
N SER A 799 15.49 -16.87 8.41
CA SER A 799 14.13 -17.35 8.54
C SER A 799 13.65 -17.28 10.00
N SER A 800 12.42 -16.86 10.23
CA SER A 800 11.81 -16.86 11.58
C SER A 800 11.48 -18.25 12.11
N VAL A 801 11.41 -19.25 11.21
CA VAL A 801 11.02 -20.65 11.56
C VAL A 801 12.14 -21.66 11.38
N SER A 802 13.31 -21.24 10.92
CA SER A 802 14.48 -22.11 10.70
C SER A 802 15.79 -21.32 10.77
N ASP A 803 16.93 -22.01 10.85
CA ASP A 803 18.26 -21.39 10.78
C ASP A 803 18.70 -21.00 9.34
N THR A 804 17.77 -20.97 8.38
CA THR A 804 18.11 -20.64 7.00
C THR A 804 18.45 -19.15 6.87
N LYS A 805 19.63 -18.89 6.29
CA LYS A 805 20.10 -17.52 6.02
C LYS A 805 19.88 -17.14 4.57
N TYR A 806 19.32 -15.98 4.36
CA TYR A 806 19.11 -15.35 3.07
C TYR A 806 20.16 -14.27 2.85
N LYS A 807 20.77 -14.28 1.67
CA LYS A 807 21.77 -13.28 1.31
C LYS A 807 21.09 -11.95 1.01
N GLY A 808 21.81 -10.85 1.22
CA GLY A 808 21.36 -9.53 0.83
C GLY A 808 20.99 -9.46 -0.67
N TYR A 809 20.01 -8.64 -0.96
CA TYR A 809 19.43 -8.43 -2.28
C TYR A 809 19.75 -7.03 -2.79
N SER A 810 20.17 -6.89 -4.05
CA SER A 810 20.44 -5.58 -4.64
C SER A 810 19.96 -5.50 -6.07
N THR A 811 19.33 -4.39 -6.42
CA THR A 811 18.98 -3.98 -7.79
C THR A 811 19.73 -2.72 -8.19
N GLN A 812 19.91 -2.51 -9.49
CA GLN A 812 20.59 -1.35 -10.03
C GLN A 812 19.83 -0.82 -11.24
N ASN A 813 19.80 0.50 -11.40
CA ASN A 813 19.21 1.19 -12.52
C ASN A 813 20.27 2.05 -13.22
N LEU A 814 20.12 2.24 -14.52
CA LEU A 814 21.03 3.06 -15.34
C LEU A 814 20.22 3.80 -16.40
N ALA A 815 20.48 5.07 -16.59
CA ALA A 815 19.94 5.83 -17.71
C ALA A 815 20.96 6.83 -18.26
N VAL A 816 20.82 7.15 -19.55
CA VAL A 816 21.60 8.16 -20.25
C VAL A 816 20.63 9.08 -20.97
N SER A 817 20.85 10.37 -20.86
CA SER A 817 20.07 11.39 -21.57
C SER A 817 20.95 12.23 -22.46
N TYR A 818 20.36 12.71 -23.55
CA TYR A 818 20.96 13.67 -24.46
C TYR A 818 20.00 14.84 -24.68
N ASP A 819 20.49 16.04 -24.43
CA ASP A 819 19.75 17.28 -24.64
C ASP A 819 19.88 17.71 -26.12
N LEU A 820 18.77 17.79 -26.82
CA LEU A 820 18.66 18.22 -28.22
C LEU A 820 18.41 19.73 -28.36
N SER A 821 18.66 20.48 -27.30
CA SER A 821 18.34 21.91 -27.17
C SER A 821 16.82 22.15 -27.36
N ASP A 822 16.43 23.07 -28.26
CA ASP A 822 15.03 23.41 -28.53
C ASP A 822 14.15 22.22 -28.97
N MET A 823 14.75 21.08 -29.29
CA MET A 823 14.03 19.85 -29.65
C MET A 823 13.79 18.90 -28.47
N GLY A 824 14.12 19.32 -27.24
CA GLY A 824 13.87 18.54 -26.03
C GLY A 824 14.96 17.52 -25.68
N VAL A 825 14.67 16.69 -24.71
CA VAL A 825 15.61 15.69 -24.14
C VAL A 825 15.14 14.29 -24.48
N VAL A 826 16.06 13.45 -24.96
CA VAL A 826 15.85 12.00 -25.13
C VAL A 826 16.60 11.26 -24.03
N ARG A 827 15.92 10.35 -23.35
CA ARG A 827 16.49 9.51 -22.30
C ARG A 827 16.25 8.02 -22.60
N VAL A 828 17.28 7.21 -22.46
CA VAL A 828 17.23 5.75 -22.59
C VAL A 828 17.79 5.14 -21.32
N GLY A 829 17.13 4.13 -20.79
CA GLY A 829 17.58 3.49 -19.58
C GLY A 829 17.06 2.08 -19.36
N ALA A 830 17.50 1.49 -18.26
CA ALA A 830 17.04 0.20 -17.79
C ALA A 830 16.91 0.20 -16.27
N ASN A 831 15.72 -0.14 -15.77
CA ASN A 831 15.49 -0.45 -14.38
C ASN A 831 15.83 -1.93 -14.15
N ASN A 832 16.37 -2.27 -12.97
CA ASN A 832 16.87 -3.59 -12.64
C ASN A 832 17.76 -4.16 -13.76
N ILE A 833 18.84 -3.45 -14.09
CA ILE A 833 19.74 -3.79 -15.23
C ILE A 833 20.28 -5.23 -15.15
N GLY A 834 20.45 -5.75 -13.93
CA GLY A 834 20.88 -7.13 -13.66
C GLY A 834 19.80 -8.18 -13.91
N ASN A 835 18.56 -7.77 -14.18
CA ASN A 835 17.38 -8.64 -14.24
C ASN A 835 17.30 -9.58 -13.03
N LYS A 836 17.55 -9.01 -11.84
CA LYS A 836 17.60 -9.74 -10.58
C LYS A 836 16.19 -10.19 -10.19
N ASP A 837 16.01 -11.49 -10.02
CA ASP A 837 14.78 -12.05 -9.47
C ASP A 837 14.71 -11.83 -7.95
N PRO A 838 13.51 -11.73 -7.34
CA PRO A 838 13.32 -11.56 -5.92
C PRO A 838 13.83 -12.76 -5.12
N LEU A 839 13.99 -12.57 -3.80
CA LEU A 839 14.26 -13.68 -2.89
C LEU A 839 13.00 -14.51 -2.69
N LEU A 840 13.18 -15.83 -2.60
CA LEU A 840 12.12 -16.79 -2.32
C LEU A 840 12.20 -17.27 -0.87
N ASP A 841 11.08 -17.26 -0.18
CA ASP A 841 10.95 -17.99 1.05
C ASP A 841 10.81 -19.50 0.74
N LYS A 842 11.55 -20.34 1.48
CA LYS A 842 11.47 -21.78 1.29
C LYS A 842 10.26 -22.43 1.96
N PHE A 843 9.55 -21.71 2.82
CA PHE A 843 8.45 -22.23 3.63
C PHE A 843 7.06 -21.76 3.22
N GLY A 844 6.98 -20.76 2.38
CA GLY A 844 5.73 -20.33 1.76
C GLY A 844 5.99 -20.16 0.28
N SER A 845 5.06 -20.37 -0.51
CA SER A 845 5.18 -20.31 -1.95
C SER A 845 5.66 -18.98 -2.48
N GLN A 846 6.23 -18.01 -1.68
CA GLN A 846 6.11 -16.74 -2.30
C GLN A 846 7.15 -15.72 -1.92
N VAL A 847 7.29 -14.82 -2.83
CA VAL A 847 8.03 -13.59 -2.75
C VAL A 847 7.31 -12.67 -1.77
N ASP A 848 8.04 -12.07 -0.87
CA ASP A 848 7.56 -10.91 -0.14
C ASP A 848 7.41 -9.72 -1.13
N GLU A 849 6.20 -9.55 -1.65
CA GLU A 849 5.91 -8.55 -2.69
C GLU A 849 5.97 -7.12 -2.17
N ASP A 850 5.80 -6.93 -0.88
CA ASP A 850 5.93 -5.62 -0.26
C ASP A 850 7.38 -5.11 -0.34
N GLN A 851 8.35 -6.01 -0.24
CA GLN A 851 9.77 -5.67 -0.31
C GLN A 851 10.35 -5.81 -1.73
N TYR A 852 10.00 -6.87 -2.46
CA TYR A 852 10.64 -7.22 -3.73
C TYR A 852 9.71 -7.00 -4.92
N GLY A 853 10.20 -6.31 -5.95
CA GLY A 853 9.44 -6.10 -7.18
C GLY A 853 9.44 -7.33 -8.10
N LEU A 854 8.28 -7.64 -8.69
CA LEU A 854 8.09 -8.75 -9.63
C LEU A 854 8.35 -8.38 -11.09
N THR A 855 8.51 -7.10 -11.40
CA THR A 855 8.59 -6.60 -12.79
C THR A 855 9.79 -7.16 -13.56
N GLY A 856 10.93 -7.38 -12.85
CA GLY A 856 12.20 -7.73 -13.51
C GLY A 856 12.82 -6.50 -14.18
N ARG A 857 13.61 -6.72 -15.24
CA ARG A 857 14.25 -5.63 -15.99
C ARG A 857 13.27 -4.99 -16.97
N VAL A 858 13.16 -3.65 -16.89
CA VAL A 858 12.44 -2.80 -17.87
C VAL A 858 13.45 -1.96 -18.63
N ILE A 859 13.41 -2.00 -19.96
CA ILE A 859 14.19 -1.11 -20.82
C ILE A 859 13.24 -0.03 -21.33
N PHE A 860 13.59 1.24 -21.17
CA PHE A 860 12.72 2.35 -21.52
C PHE A 860 13.36 3.40 -22.41
N LEU A 861 12.49 4.07 -23.17
CA LEU A 861 12.76 5.30 -23.90
C LEU A 861 11.81 6.39 -23.40
N GLU A 862 12.36 7.56 -23.09
CA GLU A 862 11.62 8.74 -22.69
C GLU A 862 12.00 9.93 -23.56
N TYR A 863 11.03 10.74 -23.90
CA TYR A 863 11.22 12.02 -24.58
C TYR A 863 10.48 13.10 -23.81
N SER A 864 11.14 14.22 -23.56
CA SER A 864 10.58 15.38 -22.89
C SER A 864 10.95 16.66 -23.66
N ILE A 865 9.98 17.56 -23.83
CA ILE A 865 10.20 18.86 -24.43
C ILE A 865 9.53 19.94 -23.58
N GLU A 866 10.26 21.03 -23.39
CA GLU A 866 9.80 22.24 -22.70
C GLU A 866 9.76 23.39 -23.69
N MET A 867 8.66 24.16 -23.67
CA MET A 867 8.36 25.25 -24.60
C MET A 867 7.88 26.49 -23.86
#